data_9c0e68bad018beebc60d2ce6f01650fb
#
_entry.id   9c0e68bad018beebc60d2ce6f01650fb
#
_cell.length_a   1.000
_cell.length_b   1.000
_cell.length_c   1.000
_cell.angle_alpha   90.00
_cell.angle_beta   90.00
_cell.angle_gamma   90.00
#
_symmetry.space_group_name_H-M   'P 1'
#
loop_
_entity.id
_entity.type
_entity.pdbx_description
1 polymer ?
#
loop_
_entity_poly.entity_id
_entity_poly.type
_entity_poly.pdbx_seq_one_letter_code
_entity_poly.pdbx_strand_id
1 'polypeptide(L)'
;MKHILLLMMLFEVCLMGKAQSMSCKVVDKDSHEAIIGAVVYVGSSQKVAAITDINGRFSIDAANAGKSLKITYIGYKNYLGKLNQALYEMESEIRSVGEVVVTAQESKSLASASVIEKHAMEHLQLSSFTDILELLPGGRSKDPDLSSPNTIRIREAGSPSGYTTTSLGTSFVVDGAPISTNANMQYVAGAWDAATTSRENMNAGVDMRSISTDDIEKVEVVRGIPSVEYGDLTSGLVKIERRKGGNDWNARLKADMGSKLFYLAKGLEWTPQQMTLNLSVDYLDAKADPRNRLENYRRLTFSARFGKTWLTDLYRWKISSNLDYTGSFDNDKVDPDLNNQAEDSYKSQYNKYAFNSHVSLAPKKRIWFKSLDLTLSASYEYDLIKRTKLVQLTRQTVAATATTQGVHDGVILPYKYVAYHDVEGKPLNLYAKVNGKFQVPSLVVSNTLLLGTDWNYDKNKGRGQIYDVTRPLYAGSMSCRPRNLSSIPSNQQWGIYAEEQLTLPFAGHSLELVAGIRGTQMLNLPNNYEMHGKFFWDPRINLGLTFPKFNIGRLPSFIRIAGGIGEHTKMPTLEQLYPDPVYLDLTQLNYYHTNPAYRRINLMTYVIDATNQNLQPARNFKWEVSTDINIGGNRLSVTLFRENMTSGFRLQTAYAPYIYRWYDASGIDADALSAPPSLEGLPFEERKELRGYSYYTNGSQTLKRGVEYTFATRRIEKLFTRLTINGAWFRTVYRNSVVETYRPSAVIGSKQIQYVGYYEHDGGNMNEMLNTNFTLDTDVPKLKLGFSISAQCLWYTLKQSKEVSNYPTSYMDNDGVMHEWKAGDENDAYLRYLIRDYNDSYYLKYRVPFAMNVNFKVTKKLFDEKLNVALFCNKLLDYTPEYENNGVTIRRHVTPYFGLEMNVKI
;
A
#
# COMPACT_ATOMS: atom_id res chain seq x y z
N MET A 1 17.94 1.60 31.90
CA MET A 1 16.51 1.88 32.16
C MET A 1 16.19 2.43 33.54
N LYS A 2 16.69 1.85 34.63
CA LYS A 2 16.43 2.39 36.02
C LYS A 2 16.92 3.85 36.23
N HIS A 3 18.00 4.29 35.60
CA HIS A 3 18.53 5.66 35.78
C HIS A 3 17.81 6.72 34.95
N ILE A 4 17.09 6.35 33.87
CA ILE A 4 16.31 7.28 33.04
C ILE A 4 14.99 7.60 33.73
N LEU A 5 14.35 6.59 34.35
CA LEU A 5 13.13 6.80 35.16
C LEU A 5 13.39 7.67 36.40
N LEU A 6 14.55 7.51 37.02
CA LEU A 6 14.95 8.31 38.19
C LEU A 6 15.26 9.77 37.82
N LEU A 7 15.82 10.01 36.64
CA LEU A 7 16.08 11.37 36.13
C LEU A 7 14.75 12.09 35.76
N MET A 8 13.76 11.38 35.26
CA MET A 8 12.43 11.95 35.00
C MET A 8 11.69 12.30 36.30
N MET A 9 11.80 11.48 37.36
CA MET A 9 11.17 11.80 38.66
C MET A 9 11.86 12.94 39.41
N LEU A 10 13.17 13.16 39.25
CA LEU A 10 13.89 14.24 39.90
C LEU A 10 13.65 15.62 39.25
N PHE A 11 13.18 15.68 38.01
CA PHE A 11 12.88 16.95 37.34
C PHE A 11 11.54 17.55 37.75
N GLU A 12 10.62 16.75 38.29
CA GLU A 12 9.28 17.20 38.73
C GLU A 12 9.24 17.92 40.11
N VAL A 13 10.31 17.81 40.93
CA VAL A 13 10.28 18.28 42.33
C VAL A 13 10.74 19.73 42.52
N CYS A 14 11.31 20.38 41.50
CA CYS A 14 12.01 21.68 41.71
C CYS A 14 11.23 22.96 41.38
N LEU A 15 9.93 22.95 41.10
CA LEU A 15 9.18 24.18 40.71
C LEU A 15 7.86 24.39 41.48
N MET A 16 7.90 24.66 42.76
CA MET A 16 6.77 25.23 43.49
C MET A 16 7.00 26.70 43.82
N GLY A 17 6.59 27.58 42.88
CA GLY A 17 6.38 29.00 43.14
C GLY A 17 4.89 29.34 42.93
N LYS A 18 4.14 29.69 43.97
CA LYS A 18 2.71 30.05 43.87
C LYS A 18 2.56 31.45 43.28
N ALA A 19 2.22 31.58 42.00
CA ALA A 19 1.48 32.71 41.47
C ALA A 19 -0.03 32.32 41.34
N GLN A 20 -0.95 33.12 41.87
CA GLN A 20 -2.39 32.88 41.68
C GLN A 20 -2.72 33.11 40.20
N SER A 21 -2.86 32.05 39.45
CA SER A 21 -3.20 32.11 38.02
C SER A 21 -4.63 31.61 37.78
N MET A 22 -5.33 32.27 36.88
CA MET A 22 -6.66 31.88 36.36
C MET A 22 -6.50 31.01 35.13
N SER A 23 -7.01 29.79 35.19
CA SER A 23 -6.98 28.84 34.06
C SER A 23 -8.28 28.90 33.29
N CYS A 24 -8.21 29.20 32.00
CA CYS A 24 -9.32 29.29 31.06
C CYS A 24 -9.15 28.30 29.90
N LYS A 25 -10.26 27.94 29.23
CA LYS A 25 -10.27 27.03 28.11
C LYS A 25 -10.87 27.67 26.86
N VAL A 26 -10.30 27.39 25.69
CA VAL A 26 -10.85 27.79 24.38
C VAL A 26 -11.27 26.55 23.63
N VAL A 27 -12.50 26.53 23.12
CA VAL A 27 -13.06 25.41 22.35
C VAL A 27 -13.73 25.92 21.08
N ASP A 28 -13.86 25.06 20.11
CA ASP A 28 -14.73 25.28 18.95
C ASP A 28 -16.18 25.29 19.38
N LYS A 29 -16.96 26.26 18.88
CA LYS A 29 -18.35 26.46 19.26
C LYS A 29 -19.28 25.33 18.86
N ASP A 30 -19.00 24.71 17.71
CA ASP A 30 -19.84 23.66 17.11
C ASP A 30 -19.43 22.25 17.56
N SER A 31 -18.13 21.95 17.53
CA SER A 31 -17.60 20.63 17.90
C SER A 31 -17.27 20.48 19.39
N HIS A 32 -17.14 21.61 20.12
CA HIS A 32 -16.64 21.68 21.50
C HIS A 32 -15.24 21.07 21.69
N GLU A 33 -14.52 20.86 20.59
CA GLU A 33 -13.13 20.41 20.61
C GLU A 33 -12.20 21.52 21.08
N ALA A 34 -11.13 21.16 21.75
CA ALA A 34 -10.13 22.09 22.25
C ALA A 34 -9.39 22.78 21.09
N ILE A 35 -9.34 24.11 21.08
CA ILE A 35 -8.55 24.85 20.09
C ILE A 35 -7.14 25.00 20.61
N ILE A 36 -6.20 24.29 20.02
CA ILE A 36 -4.79 24.19 20.37
C ILE A 36 -4.02 25.31 19.66
N GLY A 37 -3.17 26.04 20.39
CA GLY A 37 -2.33 27.09 19.81
C GLY A 37 -3.05 28.40 19.52
N ALA A 38 -4.28 28.62 20.07
CA ALA A 38 -4.94 29.91 19.99
C ALA A 38 -4.16 30.95 20.78
N VAL A 39 -3.97 32.12 20.16
CA VAL A 39 -3.18 33.20 20.75
C VAL A 39 -4.09 34.13 21.54
N VAL A 40 -3.73 34.37 22.79
CA VAL A 40 -4.50 35.15 23.75
C VAL A 40 -3.81 36.48 24.04
N TYR A 41 -4.54 37.56 23.90
CA TYR A 41 -4.11 38.94 24.25
C TYR A 41 -5.00 39.49 25.37
N VAL A 42 -4.42 40.20 26.33
CA VAL A 42 -5.14 40.78 27.46
C VAL A 42 -4.86 42.28 27.57
N GLY A 43 -5.92 43.05 27.78
CA GLY A 43 -5.85 44.52 27.84
C GLY A 43 -5.62 45.14 26.47
N SER A 44 -5.07 46.34 26.44
CA SER A 44 -4.70 47.06 25.21
C SER A 44 -3.33 46.65 24.66
N SER A 45 -2.65 45.68 25.30
CA SER A 45 -1.33 45.19 24.88
C SER A 45 -1.40 44.34 23.62
N GLN A 46 -0.54 44.63 22.63
CA GLN A 46 -0.33 43.79 21.47
C GLN A 46 0.64 42.60 21.74
N LYS A 47 1.12 42.46 22.99
CA LYS A 47 1.97 41.32 23.35
C LYS A 47 1.09 40.11 23.65
N VAL A 48 1.55 38.94 23.20
CA VAL A 48 0.93 37.65 23.50
C VAL A 48 0.96 37.41 25.00
N ALA A 49 -0.20 37.29 25.62
CA ALA A 49 -0.35 37.02 27.05
C ALA A 49 -0.28 35.53 27.36
N ALA A 50 -0.85 34.70 26.49
CA ALA A 50 -0.79 33.23 26.57
C ALA A 50 -1.09 32.60 25.21
N ILE A 51 -0.80 31.29 25.08
CA ILE A 51 -1.18 30.45 23.95
C ILE A 51 -1.89 29.22 24.54
N THR A 52 -2.97 28.79 23.92
CA THR A 52 -3.70 27.61 24.39
C THR A 52 -2.90 26.34 24.18
N ASP A 53 -2.89 25.49 25.20
CA ASP A 53 -2.27 24.16 25.18
C ASP A 53 -3.09 23.15 24.32
N ILE A 54 -2.64 21.89 24.27
CA ILE A 54 -3.32 20.80 23.52
C ILE A 54 -4.75 20.51 24.02
N ASN A 55 -5.14 21.03 25.16
CA ASN A 55 -6.49 20.93 25.72
C ASN A 55 -7.29 22.23 25.52
N GLY A 56 -6.74 23.17 24.73
CA GLY A 56 -7.30 24.48 24.51
C GLY A 56 -7.21 25.39 25.74
N ARG A 57 -6.34 25.10 26.73
CA ARG A 57 -6.24 25.90 27.96
C ARG A 57 -5.11 26.89 27.89
N PHE A 58 -5.35 28.00 28.58
CA PHE A 58 -4.34 29.02 28.84
C PHE A 58 -4.45 29.49 30.29
N SER A 59 -3.32 29.84 30.87
CA SER A 59 -3.25 30.43 32.23
C SER A 59 -2.78 31.86 32.15
N ILE A 60 -3.44 32.72 32.88
CA ILE A 60 -3.12 34.14 32.99
C ILE A 60 -3.17 34.53 34.49
N ASP A 61 -2.30 35.45 34.88
CA ASP A 61 -2.31 36.01 36.25
C ASP A 61 -3.69 36.57 36.62
N ALA A 62 -4.21 36.17 37.76
CA ALA A 62 -5.50 36.58 38.29
C ALA A 62 -5.66 38.10 38.39
N ALA A 63 -4.61 38.89 38.48
CA ALA A 63 -4.62 40.37 38.41
C ALA A 63 -5.13 40.93 37.05
N ASN A 64 -5.27 40.09 36.07
CA ASN A 64 -5.82 40.46 34.76
C ASN A 64 -7.35 40.19 34.62
N ALA A 65 -7.98 39.65 35.63
CA ALA A 65 -9.43 39.37 35.62
C ALA A 65 -10.22 40.67 35.28
N GLY A 66 -11.22 40.53 34.40
CA GLY A 66 -12.08 41.63 33.95
C GLY A 66 -11.51 42.53 32.85
N LYS A 67 -10.20 42.41 32.50
CA LYS A 67 -9.62 43.16 31.37
C LYS A 67 -10.16 42.64 30.02
N SER A 68 -10.04 43.46 28.96
CA SER A 68 -10.38 43.03 27.60
C SER A 68 -9.56 41.84 27.19
N LEU A 69 -10.21 40.85 26.56
CA LEU A 69 -9.64 39.62 26.06
C LEU A 69 -9.85 39.55 24.55
N LYS A 70 -8.78 39.31 23.81
CA LYS A 70 -8.83 38.96 22.40
C LYS A 70 -8.15 37.59 22.21
N ILE A 71 -8.88 36.64 21.62
CA ILE A 71 -8.35 35.34 21.27
C ILE A 71 -8.34 35.23 19.75
N THR A 72 -7.22 34.81 19.14
CA THR A 72 -7.08 34.64 17.71
C THR A 72 -6.56 33.25 17.40
N TYR A 73 -7.15 32.61 16.40
CA TYR A 73 -6.68 31.35 15.86
C TYR A 73 -6.95 31.28 14.35
N ILE A 74 -6.08 30.63 13.60
CA ILE A 74 -6.23 30.52 12.13
C ILE A 74 -7.45 29.66 11.83
N GLY A 75 -8.37 30.17 11.01
CA GLY A 75 -9.64 29.51 10.66
C GLY A 75 -10.78 29.76 11.64
N TYR A 76 -10.62 30.71 12.58
CA TYR A 76 -11.66 31.11 13.53
C TYR A 76 -11.83 32.63 13.56
N LYS A 77 -13.06 33.06 13.76
CA LYS A 77 -13.35 34.49 14.04
C LYS A 77 -12.64 34.90 15.32
N ASN A 78 -12.06 36.10 15.34
CA ASN A 78 -11.45 36.61 16.57
C ASN A 78 -12.49 36.71 17.68
N TYR A 79 -12.24 36.05 18.79
CA TYR A 79 -13.06 36.30 19.99
C TYR A 79 -12.65 37.62 20.63
N LEU A 80 -13.62 38.45 20.91
CA LEU A 80 -13.44 39.75 21.61
C LEU A 80 -14.43 39.79 22.81
N GLY A 81 -13.90 39.88 24.00
CA GLY A 81 -14.70 39.87 25.25
C GLY A 81 -13.90 40.34 26.45
N LYS A 82 -14.28 39.92 27.64
CA LYS A 82 -13.60 40.17 28.92
C LYS A 82 -13.05 38.86 29.50
N LEU A 83 -11.95 38.95 30.23
CA LEU A 83 -11.35 37.83 30.95
C LEU A 83 -12.14 37.57 32.25
N ASN A 84 -13.29 36.93 32.14
CA ASN A 84 -14.24 36.69 33.25
C ASN A 84 -14.95 35.31 33.19
N GLN A 85 -14.56 34.47 32.26
CA GLN A 85 -15.13 33.13 32.05
C GLN A 85 -14.06 32.07 32.11
N ALA A 86 -14.43 30.86 32.51
CA ALA A 86 -13.54 29.69 32.47
C ALA A 86 -13.53 29.01 31.09
N LEU A 87 -14.51 29.26 30.24
CA LEU A 87 -14.65 28.65 28.89
C LEU A 87 -14.94 29.75 27.87
N TYR A 88 -14.19 29.77 26.82
CA TYR A 88 -14.34 30.65 25.64
C TYR A 88 -14.63 29.82 24.41
N GLU A 89 -15.69 30.12 23.71
CA GLU A 89 -16.09 29.45 22.48
C GLU A 89 -15.70 30.32 21.29
N MET A 90 -14.94 29.79 20.36
CA MET A 90 -14.59 30.43 19.10
C MET A 90 -15.41 29.83 17.97
N GLU A 91 -16.02 30.72 17.20
CA GLU A 91 -16.77 30.32 16.00
C GLU A 91 -15.80 30.12 14.84
N SER A 92 -15.88 28.95 14.21
CA SER A 92 -15.09 28.68 13.02
C SER A 92 -15.42 29.69 11.91
N GLU A 93 -14.42 30.32 11.33
CA GLU A 93 -14.56 31.27 10.22
C GLU A 93 -14.94 30.58 8.88
N ILE A 94 -15.05 29.25 8.91
CA ILE A 94 -15.32 28.40 7.74
C ILE A 94 -16.78 28.54 7.22
N ARG A 95 -17.58 29.46 7.75
CA ARG A 95 -18.90 29.83 7.17
C ARG A 95 -18.92 31.10 6.33
N SER A 96 -17.86 31.82 6.20
CA SER A 96 -17.71 32.79 5.08
C SER A 96 -17.23 31.99 3.88
N VAL A 97 -17.93 32.01 2.74
CA VAL A 97 -17.58 31.42 1.43
C VAL A 97 -16.11 30.99 1.38
N GLY A 98 -15.86 29.79 1.90
CA GLY A 98 -14.54 29.38 2.34
C GLY A 98 -13.60 29.20 1.17
N GLU A 99 -12.36 29.55 1.38
CA GLU A 99 -11.27 29.21 0.47
C GLU A 99 -11.25 27.67 0.32
N VAL A 100 -11.81 27.20 -0.79
CA VAL A 100 -11.83 25.77 -1.12
C VAL A 100 -10.40 25.37 -1.42
N VAL A 101 -9.80 24.53 -0.58
CA VAL A 101 -8.47 23.97 -0.85
C VAL A 101 -8.63 22.76 -1.75
N VAL A 102 -8.16 22.87 -2.97
CA VAL A 102 -8.29 21.85 -4.03
C VAL A 102 -7.01 21.02 -4.23
N THR A 103 -6.08 21.09 -3.29
CA THR A 103 -4.81 20.37 -3.29
C THR A 103 -4.59 19.67 -1.95
N ALA A 104 -3.69 18.69 -1.91
CA ALA A 104 -3.24 18.11 -0.65
C ALA A 104 -2.55 19.15 0.23
N GLN A 105 -2.80 19.09 1.53
CA GLN A 105 -2.13 19.90 2.53
C GLN A 105 -1.17 19.04 3.34
N GLU A 106 0.02 19.55 3.62
CA GLU A 106 0.88 18.92 4.61
C GLU A 106 0.22 19.00 5.99
N SER A 107 0.16 17.86 6.68
CA SER A 107 -0.40 17.74 8.02
C SER A 107 0.35 18.63 9.02
N LYS A 108 -0.34 19.00 10.09
CA LYS A 108 0.30 19.64 11.25
C LYS A 108 0.96 18.64 12.20
N SER A 109 0.91 17.33 11.88
CA SER A 109 1.58 16.29 12.67
C SER A 109 3.09 16.45 12.64
N LEU A 110 3.80 15.77 13.54
CA LEU A 110 5.27 15.74 13.53
C LEU A 110 5.82 14.89 12.39
N ALA A 111 5.09 13.85 11.99
CA ALA A 111 5.42 13.01 10.84
C ALA A 111 4.97 13.67 9.53
N SER A 112 5.75 13.51 8.46
CA SER A 112 5.37 13.96 7.12
C SER A 112 4.11 13.22 6.66
N ALA A 113 3.03 13.95 6.46
CA ALA A 113 1.76 13.40 6.02
C ALA A 113 1.00 14.40 5.16
N SER A 114 0.38 13.94 4.08
CA SER A 114 -0.52 14.72 3.24
C SER A 114 -1.96 14.44 3.59
N VAL A 115 -2.71 15.50 3.86
CA VAL A 115 -4.16 15.47 4.10
C VAL A 115 -4.87 15.93 2.84
N ILE A 116 -5.80 15.12 2.35
CA ILE A 116 -6.61 15.35 1.16
C ILE A 116 -8.07 15.33 1.60
N GLU A 117 -8.70 16.48 1.57
CA GLU A 117 -10.10 16.63 1.95
C GLU A 117 -11.02 16.43 0.75
N LYS A 118 -12.31 16.25 1.01
CA LYS A 118 -13.33 15.97 0.00
C LYS A 118 -13.33 16.97 -1.17
N HIS A 119 -13.17 18.27 -0.89
CA HIS A 119 -13.13 19.28 -1.95
C HIS A 119 -11.97 19.11 -2.92
N ALA A 120 -10.80 18.69 -2.45
CA ALA A 120 -9.67 18.38 -3.32
C ALA A 120 -9.95 17.14 -4.20
N MET A 121 -10.63 16.15 -3.64
CA MET A 121 -11.05 14.94 -4.37
C MET A 121 -12.12 15.25 -5.43
N GLU A 122 -13.13 16.05 -5.10
CA GLU A 122 -14.16 16.50 -6.04
C GLU A 122 -13.55 17.33 -7.17
N HIS A 123 -12.55 18.15 -6.85
CA HIS A 123 -11.84 18.95 -7.86
C HIS A 123 -11.01 18.06 -8.81
N LEU A 124 -10.39 16.97 -8.34
CA LEU A 124 -9.67 16.02 -9.18
C LEU A 124 -10.57 15.21 -10.11
N GLN A 125 -11.86 15.08 -9.77
CA GLN A 125 -12.81 14.26 -10.53
C GLN A 125 -12.36 12.80 -10.63
N LEU A 126 -12.11 12.17 -9.48
CA LEU A 126 -11.53 10.84 -9.36
C LEU A 126 -12.33 9.77 -10.13
N SER A 127 -11.65 8.93 -10.88
CA SER A 127 -12.17 7.67 -11.43
C SER A 127 -11.81 6.49 -10.52
N SER A 128 -10.66 6.57 -9.88
CA SER A 128 -10.09 5.55 -9.01
C SER A 128 -9.43 6.20 -7.79
N PHE A 129 -9.29 5.42 -6.71
CA PHE A 129 -8.51 5.86 -5.54
C PHE A 129 -7.04 6.19 -5.90
N THR A 130 -6.50 5.56 -6.94
CA THR A 130 -5.15 5.82 -7.45
C THR A 130 -4.94 7.28 -7.86
N ASP A 131 -5.98 7.96 -8.33
CA ASP A 131 -5.89 9.35 -8.80
C ASP A 131 -5.54 10.33 -7.66
N ILE A 132 -5.84 9.97 -6.39
CA ILE A 132 -5.47 10.75 -5.21
C ILE A 132 -3.95 10.92 -5.09
N LEU A 133 -3.18 9.94 -5.60
CA LEU A 133 -1.72 9.97 -5.54
C LEU A 133 -1.11 11.11 -6.35
N GLU A 134 -1.85 11.68 -7.33
CA GLU A 134 -1.43 12.87 -8.09
C GLU A 134 -1.17 14.08 -7.18
N LEU A 135 -1.93 14.19 -6.08
CA LEU A 135 -1.82 15.30 -5.13
C LEU A 135 -0.63 15.18 -4.17
N LEU A 136 -0.03 14.00 -4.07
CA LEU A 136 1.13 13.81 -3.19
C LEU A 136 2.38 14.45 -3.81
N PRO A 137 3.35 14.92 -2.99
CA PRO A 137 4.65 15.31 -3.50
C PRO A 137 5.30 14.17 -4.31
N GLY A 138 5.72 14.48 -5.54
CA GLY A 138 6.23 13.47 -6.47
C GLY A 138 5.15 12.71 -7.26
N GLY A 139 3.87 12.93 -6.96
CA GLY A 139 2.75 12.36 -7.71
C GLY A 139 2.58 12.99 -9.11
N ARG A 140 2.02 12.23 -10.03
CA ARG A 140 1.68 12.68 -11.40
C ARG A 140 0.34 12.10 -11.81
N SER A 141 -0.40 12.83 -12.63
CA SER A 141 -1.60 12.34 -13.27
C SER A 141 -1.27 11.14 -14.15
N LYS A 142 -2.04 10.08 -13.98
CA LYS A 142 -2.03 8.91 -14.87
C LYS A 142 -3.46 8.70 -15.35
N ASP A 143 -3.59 8.24 -16.60
CA ASP A 143 -4.89 7.79 -17.05
C ASP A 143 -5.30 6.58 -16.21
N PRO A 144 -6.56 6.50 -15.77
CA PRO A 144 -7.04 5.37 -14.98
C PRO A 144 -6.87 4.06 -15.74
N ASP A 145 -6.03 3.17 -15.26
CA ASP A 145 -5.95 1.78 -15.73
C ASP A 145 -6.61 0.88 -14.68
N LEU A 146 -7.81 0.43 -15.00
CA LEU A 146 -8.59 -0.46 -14.14
C LEU A 146 -8.61 -1.91 -14.66
N SER A 147 -7.84 -2.23 -15.71
CA SER A 147 -7.69 -3.57 -16.24
C SER A 147 -6.76 -4.46 -15.42
N SER A 148 -5.89 -3.85 -14.61
CA SER A 148 -4.93 -4.53 -13.75
C SER A 148 -4.97 -4.01 -12.31
N PRO A 149 -4.51 -4.78 -11.29
CA PRO A 149 -4.44 -4.33 -9.91
C PRO A 149 -3.59 -3.07 -9.75
N ASN A 150 -4.09 -2.13 -8.94
CA ASN A 150 -3.40 -0.88 -8.64
C ASN A 150 -2.89 -0.88 -7.19
N THR A 151 -1.59 -0.99 -7.00
CA THR A 151 -0.95 -0.94 -5.68
C THR A 151 -0.17 0.35 -5.47
N ILE A 152 -0.10 0.80 -4.22
CA ILE A 152 0.59 2.04 -3.86
C ILE A 152 2.07 1.78 -3.55
N ARG A 153 2.94 2.69 -4.03
CA ARG A 153 4.35 2.78 -3.63
C ARG A 153 4.64 4.21 -3.19
N ILE A 154 5.12 4.36 -1.96
CA ILE A 154 5.34 5.67 -1.36
C ILE A 154 6.82 6.00 -1.40
N ARG A 155 7.18 7.25 -1.81
CA ARG A 155 8.56 7.76 -1.85
C ARG A 155 9.50 6.86 -2.65
N GLU A 156 9.07 6.39 -3.83
CA GLU A 156 9.80 5.38 -4.59
C GLU A 156 9.90 5.75 -6.06
N ALA A 157 11.08 5.64 -6.63
CA ALA A 157 11.34 5.75 -8.06
C ALA A 157 11.49 4.34 -8.66
N GLY A 158 10.74 4.06 -9.73
CA GLY A 158 10.71 2.73 -10.36
C GLY A 158 9.84 1.71 -9.60
N SER A 159 9.63 0.56 -10.22
CA SER A 159 8.85 -0.55 -9.64
C SER A 159 9.31 -1.89 -10.22
N PRO A 160 10.58 -2.31 -9.99
CA PRO A 160 11.08 -3.56 -10.55
C PRO A 160 10.38 -4.77 -9.91
N SER A 161 10.29 -5.86 -10.69
CA SER A 161 9.80 -7.14 -10.20
C SER A 161 10.63 -7.66 -9.02
N GLY A 162 10.03 -8.41 -8.10
CA GLY A 162 10.69 -8.97 -6.91
C GLY A 162 10.88 -7.99 -5.74
N TYR A 163 10.36 -6.75 -5.83
CA TYR A 163 10.44 -5.73 -4.76
C TYR A 163 9.05 -5.26 -4.32
N THR A 164 8.09 -6.17 -4.22
CA THR A 164 6.69 -5.88 -3.84
C THR A 164 6.51 -5.60 -2.35
N THR A 165 7.49 -5.90 -1.50
CA THR A 165 7.42 -5.68 -0.04
C THR A 165 7.09 -4.23 0.31
N THR A 166 7.47 -3.25 -0.52
CA THR A 166 7.16 -1.83 -0.29
C THR A 166 5.67 -1.52 -0.43
N SER A 167 4.98 -2.09 -1.42
CA SER A 167 3.53 -1.94 -1.56
C SER A 167 2.77 -2.82 -0.55
N LEU A 168 3.22 -4.05 -0.31
CA LEU A 168 2.70 -4.92 0.75
C LEU A 168 2.81 -4.28 2.14
N GLY A 169 3.90 -3.55 2.39
CA GLY A 169 4.16 -2.83 3.63
C GLY A 169 3.48 -1.47 3.75
N THR A 170 2.55 -1.11 2.86
CA THR A 170 1.70 0.07 3.01
C THR A 170 0.36 -0.34 3.62
N SER A 171 0.08 0.15 4.83
CA SER A 171 -1.17 -0.16 5.55
C SER A 171 -2.29 0.78 5.15
N PHE A 172 -3.47 0.23 4.87
CA PHE A 172 -4.71 0.99 4.65
C PHE A 172 -5.64 0.81 5.83
N VAL A 173 -6.09 1.92 6.41
CA VAL A 173 -7.01 1.95 7.55
C VAL A 173 -8.26 2.72 7.17
N VAL A 174 -9.41 2.05 7.14
CA VAL A 174 -10.70 2.65 6.81
C VAL A 174 -11.55 2.75 8.07
N ASP A 175 -11.94 3.98 8.44
CA ASP A 175 -12.70 4.26 9.67
C ASP A 175 -12.12 3.58 10.93
N GLY A 176 -10.79 3.49 11.03
CA GLY A 176 -10.06 2.94 12.18
C GLY A 176 -9.72 1.46 12.10
N ALA A 177 -10.19 0.70 11.11
CA ALA A 177 -9.88 -0.71 10.91
C ALA A 177 -8.93 -0.93 9.71
N PRO A 178 -7.90 -1.78 9.83
CA PRO A 178 -7.00 -2.08 8.72
C PRO A 178 -7.67 -2.98 7.68
N ILE A 179 -7.27 -2.80 6.40
CA ILE A 179 -7.56 -3.75 5.32
C ILE A 179 -6.41 -4.76 5.31
N SER A 180 -6.69 -6.02 5.65
CA SER A 180 -5.70 -7.10 5.56
C SER A 180 -5.73 -7.80 4.21
N THR A 181 -4.55 -8.12 3.68
CA THR A 181 -4.32 -8.99 2.51
C THR A 181 -3.47 -10.21 2.87
N ASN A 182 -3.20 -10.43 4.17
CA ASN A 182 -2.30 -11.48 4.65
C ASN A 182 -2.81 -12.91 4.36
N ALA A 183 -4.13 -13.08 4.21
CA ALA A 183 -4.76 -14.36 3.88
C ALA A 183 -5.00 -14.57 2.37
N ASN A 184 -4.59 -13.63 1.51
CA ASN A 184 -4.78 -13.76 0.07
C ASN A 184 -3.74 -14.75 -0.50
N MET A 185 -4.24 -15.85 -1.05
CA MET A 185 -3.45 -16.92 -1.65
C MET A 185 -4.01 -17.31 -3.03
N GLN A 186 -4.89 -16.47 -3.59
CA GLN A 186 -5.56 -16.74 -4.86
C GLN A 186 -4.68 -16.26 -6.01
N TYR A 187 -4.14 -17.19 -6.77
CA TYR A 187 -3.43 -16.97 -8.03
C TYR A 187 -3.61 -18.17 -8.94
N VAL A 188 -3.49 -18.02 -10.23
CA VAL A 188 -3.58 -19.14 -11.17
C VAL A 188 -2.20 -19.76 -11.32
N ALA A 189 -1.98 -20.88 -10.66
CA ALA A 189 -0.69 -21.54 -10.64
C ALA A 189 -0.23 -21.96 -12.06
N GLY A 190 1.04 -21.75 -12.35
CA GLY A 190 1.63 -22.05 -13.66
C GLY A 190 1.20 -21.12 -14.80
N ALA A 191 0.52 -20.02 -14.50
CA ALA A 191 0.11 -19.06 -15.52
C ALA A 191 1.30 -18.20 -16.00
N TRP A 192 1.55 -18.24 -17.32
CA TRP A 192 2.63 -17.50 -17.96
C TRP A 192 2.12 -16.47 -18.98
N ASP A 193 0.80 -16.44 -19.24
CA ASP A 193 0.19 -15.49 -20.16
C ASP A 193 -0.14 -14.15 -19.53
N ALA A 194 -0.17 -13.10 -20.35
CA ALA A 194 -0.42 -11.72 -19.90
C ALA A 194 -1.80 -11.55 -19.26
N ALA A 195 -2.82 -12.27 -19.73
CA ALA A 195 -4.18 -12.19 -19.20
C ALA A 195 -4.27 -12.56 -17.72
N THR A 196 -3.40 -13.45 -17.25
CA THR A 196 -3.36 -13.93 -15.88
C THR A 196 -2.32 -13.19 -15.06
N THR A 197 -1.07 -13.08 -15.54
CA THR A 197 0.03 -12.46 -14.79
C THR A 197 -0.16 -10.97 -14.54
N SER A 198 -0.82 -10.24 -15.46
CA SER A 198 -1.15 -8.82 -15.25
C SER A 198 -2.21 -8.58 -14.18
N ARG A 199 -2.98 -9.62 -13.82
CA ARG A 199 -4.08 -9.53 -12.81
C ARG A 199 -3.72 -10.14 -11.45
N GLU A 200 -2.54 -10.69 -11.33
CA GLU A 200 -2.04 -11.25 -10.08
C GLU A 200 -1.69 -10.14 -9.08
N ASN A 201 -2.21 -10.25 -7.85
CA ASN A 201 -1.97 -9.28 -6.76
C ASN A 201 -1.51 -9.94 -5.46
N MET A 202 -1.10 -11.20 -5.49
CA MET A 202 -0.62 -11.92 -4.32
C MET A 202 0.67 -11.27 -3.78
N ASN A 203 0.75 -11.04 -2.47
CA ASN A 203 1.88 -10.38 -1.79
C ASN A 203 2.25 -8.98 -2.32
N ALA A 204 1.34 -8.32 -3.04
CA ALA A 204 1.55 -6.98 -3.59
C ALA A 204 0.84 -5.86 -2.81
N GLY A 205 0.06 -6.19 -1.78
CA GLY A 205 -0.69 -5.25 -0.95
C GLY A 205 -2.13 -5.01 -1.42
N VAL A 206 -2.71 -3.88 -1.00
CA VAL A 206 -4.12 -3.56 -1.28
C VAL A 206 -4.31 -3.12 -2.73
N ASP A 207 -5.22 -3.78 -3.44
CA ASP A 207 -5.68 -3.31 -4.75
C ASP A 207 -6.66 -2.15 -4.59
N MET A 208 -6.20 -0.95 -4.96
CA MET A 208 -6.94 0.29 -4.81
C MET A 208 -8.18 0.38 -5.73
N ARG A 209 -8.33 -0.48 -6.74
CA ARG A 209 -9.55 -0.58 -7.56
C ARG A 209 -10.78 -0.93 -6.72
N SER A 210 -10.59 -1.67 -5.62
CA SER A 210 -11.67 -2.10 -4.71
C SER A 210 -12.20 -0.98 -3.80
N ILE A 211 -11.52 0.18 -3.74
CA ILE A 211 -11.87 1.30 -2.84
C ILE A 211 -12.74 2.31 -3.62
N SER A 212 -14.00 2.48 -3.20
CA SER A 212 -14.86 3.57 -3.69
C SER A 212 -14.38 4.91 -3.13
N THR A 213 -14.36 5.95 -3.99
CA THR A 213 -13.89 7.30 -3.62
C THR A 213 -15.01 8.24 -3.18
N ASP A 214 -16.26 7.91 -3.45
CA ASP A 214 -17.40 8.83 -3.36
C ASP A 214 -17.85 9.12 -1.92
N ASP A 215 -17.68 8.15 -1.02
CA ASP A 215 -18.00 8.29 0.40
C ASP A 215 -16.88 8.90 1.23
N ILE A 216 -15.72 9.12 0.64
CA ILE A 216 -14.54 9.60 1.38
C ILE A 216 -14.70 11.08 1.71
N GLU A 217 -14.52 11.42 2.98
CA GLU A 217 -14.48 12.79 3.48
C GLU A 217 -13.03 13.29 3.57
N LYS A 218 -12.12 12.39 3.99
CA LYS A 218 -10.72 12.73 4.20
C LYS A 218 -9.83 11.54 3.97
N VAL A 219 -8.71 11.76 3.31
CA VAL A 219 -7.58 10.81 3.22
C VAL A 219 -6.36 11.45 3.84
N GLU A 220 -5.69 10.73 4.72
CA GLU A 220 -4.39 11.10 5.25
C GLU A 220 -3.36 10.06 4.85
N VAL A 221 -2.37 10.47 4.08
CA VAL A 221 -1.25 9.60 3.66
C VAL A 221 -0.02 9.97 4.49
N VAL A 222 0.28 9.14 5.50
CA VAL A 222 1.47 9.28 6.34
C VAL A 222 2.64 8.60 5.64
N ARG A 223 3.58 9.40 5.15
CA ARG A 223 4.78 8.95 4.44
C ARG A 223 5.97 8.77 5.37
N GLY A 224 5.99 9.53 6.47
CA GLY A 224 7.05 9.53 7.48
C GLY A 224 6.90 8.42 8.51
N ILE A 225 7.02 8.79 9.78
CA ILE A 225 7.04 7.87 10.92
C ILE A 225 5.71 7.98 11.68
N PRO A 226 4.74 7.09 11.41
CA PRO A 226 3.42 7.11 12.08
C PRO A 226 3.52 6.73 13.56
N SER A 227 2.46 7.04 14.33
CA SER A 227 2.27 6.58 15.71
C SER A 227 2.45 5.07 15.83
N VAL A 228 2.96 4.60 16.97
CA VAL A 228 3.11 3.17 17.30
C VAL A 228 1.76 2.44 17.43
N GLU A 229 0.65 3.16 17.47
CA GLU A 229 -0.71 2.60 17.35
C GLU A 229 -0.90 1.76 16.08
N TYR A 230 -0.15 2.09 15.01
CA TYR A 230 -0.24 1.41 13.72
C TYR A 230 0.97 0.52 13.50
N GLY A 231 0.72 -0.78 13.31
CA GLY A 231 1.72 -1.81 13.06
C GLY A 231 1.55 -2.51 11.72
N ASP A 232 2.33 -3.55 11.50
CA ASP A 232 2.34 -4.40 10.28
C ASP A 232 2.56 -3.57 9.00
N LEU A 233 3.48 -2.61 9.05
CA LEU A 233 3.79 -1.70 7.93
C LEU A 233 5.29 -1.38 7.89
N THR A 234 5.84 -1.23 6.67
CA THR A 234 7.23 -0.77 6.44
C THR A 234 7.30 0.50 5.60
N SER A 235 6.29 0.79 4.78
CA SER A 235 6.36 1.88 3.79
C SER A 235 5.60 3.12 4.22
N GLY A 236 4.33 2.99 4.54
CA GLY A 236 3.50 4.13 4.93
C GLY A 236 2.12 3.70 5.43
N LEU A 237 1.30 4.70 5.75
CA LEU A 237 -0.05 4.50 6.27
C LEU A 237 -1.02 5.40 5.51
N VAL A 238 -2.08 4.80 4.98
CA VAL A 238 -3.19 5.50 4.32
C VAL A 238 -4.41 5.38 5.23
N LYS A 239 -4.83 6.51 5.83
CA LYS A 239 -6.05 6.58 6.63
C LYS A 239 -7.18 7.18 5.81
N ILE A 240 -8.31 6.50 5.77
CA ILE A 240 -9.50 6.89 5.03
C ILE A 240 -10.63 7.09 6.03
N GLU A 241 -11.13 8.30 6.10
CA GLU A 241 -12.31 8.66 6.89
C GLU A 241 -13.48 8.90 5.94
N ARG A 242 -14.59 8.19 6.18
CA ARG A 242 -15.77 8.27 5.34
C ARG A 242 -16.82 9.15 5.98
N ARG A 243 -17.68 9.72 5.13
CA ARG A 243 -18.74 10.66 5.51
C ARG A 243 -19.69 10.04 6.53
N LYS A 244 -20.02 10.83 7.56
CA LYS A 244 -20.98 10.51 8.62
C LYS A 244 -21.97 11.66 8.81
N GLY A 245 -23.28 11.35 8.90
CA GLY A 245 -24.32 12.36 9.11
C GLY A 245 -24.75 13.12 7.84
N GLY A 246 -25.50 14.21 8.04
CA GLY A 246 -26.16 15.00 7.02
C GLY A 246 -27.52 14.46 6.62
N ASN A 247 -28.33 15.30 5.93
CA ASN A 247 -29.70 14.97 5.52
C ASN A 247 -29.90 14.99 4.01
N ASP A 248 -28.82 15.25 3.25
CA ASP A 248 -28.90 15.46 1.82
C ASP A 248 -28.88 14.14 1.03
N TRP A 249 -29.58 14.14 -0.10
CA TRP A 249 -29.28 13.21 -1.18
C TRP A 249 -28.03 13.69 -1.92
N ASN A 250 -27.15 12.77 -2.26
CA ASN A 250 -25.99 13.03 -3.08
C ASN A 250 -25.93 12.00 -4.20
N ALA A 251 -25.84 12.50 -5.43
CA ALA A 251 -25.65 11.64 -6.59
C ALA A 251 -24.46 12.13 -7.40
N ARG A 252 -23.70 11.23 -7.97
CA ARG A 252 -22.61 11.52 -8.90
C ARG A 252 -22.71 10.62 -10.12
N LEU A 253 -22.62 11.25 -11.28
CA LEU A 253 -22.53 10.60 -12.57
C LEU A 253 -21.23 11.04 -13.22
N LYS A 254 -20.40 10.11 -13.63
CA LYS A 254 -19.16 10.40 -14.35
C LYS A 254 -19.04 9.50 -15.56
N ALA A 255 -18.58 10.06 -16.68
CA ALA A 255 -18.20 9.32 -17.87
C ALA A 255 -16.88 9.89 -18.39
N ASP A 256 -15.91 9.03 -18.59
CA ASP A 256 -14.63 9.36 -19.22
C ASP A 256 -14.29 8.35 -20.32
N MET A 257 -13.09 8.47 -20.90
CA MET A 257 -12.69 7.61 -22.02
C MET A 257 -12.58 6.14 -21.67
N GLY A 258 -12.36 5.78 -20.42
CA GLY A 258 -12.15 4.41 -19.95
C GLY A 258 -13.18 3.92 -18.95
N SER A 259 -14.03 4.81 -18.38
CA SER A 259 -14.94 4.40 -17.31
C SER A 259 -16.27 5.15 -17.28
N LYS A 260 -17.26 4.51 -16.67
CA LYS A 260 -18.55 5.09 -16.29
C LYS A 260 -18.80 4.79 -14.83
N LEU A 261 -19.11 5.84 -14.05
CA LEU A 261 -19.38 5.73 -12.63
C LEU A 261 -20.74 6.33 -12.30
N PHE A 262 -21.47 5.63 -11.46
CA PHE A 262 -22.73 6.07 -10.87
C PHE A 262 -22.67 5.89 -9.36
N TYR A 263 -23.00 6.93 -8.62
CA TYR A 263 -23.05 6.93 -7.16
C TYR A 263 -24.33 7.58 -6.67
N LEU A 264 -24.92 7.04 -5.61
CA LEU A 264 -26.07 7.57 -4.92
C LEU A 264 -25.93 7.34 -3.42
N ALA A 265 -26.18 8.38 -2.63
CA ALA A 265 -26.18 8.28 -1.17
C ALA A 265 -27.27 9.14 -0.53
N LYS A 266 -27.73 8.70 0.65
CA LYS A 266 -28.65 9.42 1.53
C LYS A 266 -28.10 9.44 2.96
N GLY A 267 -27.95 10.65 3.51
CA GLY A 267 -27.76 10.85 4.93
C GLY A 267 -29.11 10.97 5.64
N LEU A 268 -29.17 10.47 6.86
CA LEU A 268 -30.31 10.61 7.78
C LEU A 268 -29.73 11.01 9.15
N GLU A 269 -30.22 12.08 9.72
CA GLU A 269 -29.77 12.61 11.00
C GLU A 269 -30.96 12.86 11.94
N TRP A 270 -30.90 12.28 13.13
CA TRP A 270 -31.84 12.47 14.20
C TRP A 270 -31.15 13.25 15.33
N THR A 271 -31.17 14.57 15.21
CA THR A 271 -30.44 15.48 16.11
C THR A 271 -30.83 15.29 17.60
N PRO A 272 -32.12 15.11 17.99
CA PRO A 272 -32.47 14.91 19.41
C PRO A 272 -31.89 13.62 20.00
N GLN A 273 -31.74 12.56 19.19
CA GLN A 273 -31.19 11.28 19.60
C GLN A 273 -29.69 11.21 19.40
N GLN A 274 -29.06 12.24 18.85
CA GLN A 274 -27.65 12.28 18.46
C GLN A 274 -27.24 11.04 17.63
N MET A 275 -28.08 10.73 16.65
CA MET A 275 -27.95 9.51 15.82
C MET A 275 -27.85 9.88 14.34
N THR A 276 -26.99 9.19 13.61
CA THR A 276 -26.79 9.37 12.17
C THR A 276 -26.79 8.03 11.45
N LEU A 277 -27.30 8.01 10.22
CA LEU A 277 -27.21 6.87 9.31
C LEU A 277 -26.89 7.40 7.90
N ASN A 278 -25.88 6.84 7.25
CA ASN A 278 -25.59 7.08 5.85
C ASN A 278 -25.72 5.77 5.07
N LEU A 279 -26.46 5.82 3.99
CA LEU A 279 -26.58 4.72 3.03
C LEU A 279 -26.01 5.18 1.71
N SER A 280 -25.23 4.32 1.04
CA SER A 280 -24.66 4.63 -0.26
C SER A 280 -24.53 3.41 -1.14
N VAL A 281 -24.61 3.63 -2.45
CA VAL A 281 -24.35 2.66 -3.49
C VAL A 281 -23.49 3.31 -4.57
N ASP A 282 -22.51 2.57 -5.07
CA ASP A 282 -21.58 2.98 -6.13
C ASP A 282 -21.50 1.85 -7.17
N TYR A 283 -21.55 2.21 -8.44
CA TYR A 283 -21.33 1.30 -9.55
C TYR A 283 -20.32 1.90 -10.52
N LEU A 284 -19.30 1.12 -10.87
CA LEU A 284 -18.26 1.46 -11.82
C LEU A 284 -18.20 0.40 -12.91
N ASP A 285 -18.19 0.82 -14.19
CA ASP A 285 -17.89 -0.01 -15.36
C ASP A 285 -16.68 0.59 -16.07
N ALA A 286 -15.58 -0.13 -16.14
CA ALA A 286 -14.32 0.34 -16.67
C ALA A 286 -13.76 -0.62 -17.72
N LYS A 287 -13.08 -0.06 -18.73
CA LYS A 287 -12.42 -0.76 -19.83
C LYS A 287 -11.09 -0.10 -20.15
N ALA A 288 -10.06 -0.87 -20.44
CA ALA A 288 -8.80 -0.35 -20.94
C ALA A 288 -8.96 0.32 -22.31
N ASP A 289 -9.72 -0.32 -23.22
CA ASP A 289 -10.17 0.26 -24.49
C ASP A 289 -11.71 0.22 -24.53
N PRO A 290 -12.40 1.37 -24.58
CA PRO A 290 -13.87 1.41 -24.60
C PRO A 290 -14.48 0.72 -25.83
N ARG A 291 -13.74 0.50 -26.90
CA ARG A 291 -14.12 -0.24 -28.10
C ARG A 291 -14.07 -1.75 -27.89
N ASN A 292 -13.21 -2.22 -26.96
CA ASN A 292 -13.09 -3.63 -26.65
C ASN A 292 -14.33 -4.11 -25.86
N ARG A 293 -15.11 -5.04 -26.45
CA ARG A 293 -16.28 -5.63 -25.80
C ARG A 293 -15.93 -6.88 -24.97
N LEU A 294 -14.74 -7.39 -25.12
CA LEU A 294 -14.31 -8.66 -24.56
C LEU A 294 -13.59 -8.51 -23.20
N GLU A 295 -13.19 -7.28 -22.88
CA GLU A 295 -12.53 -6.94 -21.62
C GLU A 295 -13.33 -5.88 -20.86
N ASN A 296 -13.55 -6.10 -19.57
CA ASN A 296 -14.09 -5.09 -18.66
C ASN A 296 -13.85 -5.41 -17.19
N TYR A 297 -13.75 -4.36 -16.39
CA TYR A 297 -13.77 -4.41 -14.93
C TYR A 297 -15.02 -3.69 -14.42
N ARG A 298 -15.79 -4.33 -13.56
CA ARG A 298 -16.99 -3.75 -12.93
C ARG A 298 -16.86 -3.84 -11.42
N ARG A 299 -17.31 -2.80 -10.74
CA ARG A 299 -17.40 -2.77 -9.27
C ARG A 299 -18.78 -2.27 -8.86
N LEU A 300 -19.34 -2.94 -7.85
CA LEU A 300 -20.55 -2.52 -7.13
C LEU A 300 -20.21 -2.46 -5.64
N THR A 301 -20.47 -1.32 -5.00
CA THR A 301 -20.33 -1.19 -3.55
C THR A 301 -21.66 -0.78 -2.94
N PHE A 302 -21.90 -1.27 -1.73
CA PHE A 302 -22.96 -0.80 -0.85
C PHE A 302 -22.38 -0.54 0.53
N SER A 303 -22.80 0.56 1.17
CA SER A 303 -22.30 0.92 2.49
C SER A 303 -23.43 1.49 3.36
N ALA A 304 -23.50 1.01 4.60
CA ALA A 304 -24.37 1.53 5.64
C ALA A 304 -23.50 1.93 6.84
N ARG A 305 -23.52 3.21 7.21
CA ARG A 305 -22.71 3.77 8.29
C ARG A 305 -23.60 4.40 9.34
N PHE A 306 -23.58 3.81 10.52
CA PHE A 306 -24.36 4.22 11.68
C PHE A 306 -23.47 4.91 12.70
N GLY A 307 -23.95 6.01 13.26
CA GLY A 307 -23.31 6.72 14.35
C GLY A 307 -24.31 7.06 15.45
N LYS A 308 -23.92 6.91 16.71
CA LYS A 308 -24.70 7.37 17.87
C LYS A 308 -23.80 7.86 18.97
N THR A 309 -24.19 8.99 19.57
CA THR A 309 -23.58 9.53 20.78
C THR A 309 -24.63 9.57 21.88
N TRP A 310 -24.25 9.14 23.08
CA TRP A 310 -25.06 9.37 24.25
C TRP A 310 -24.25 9.82 25.45
N LEU A 311 -24.90 10.61 26.29
CA LEU A 311 -24.32 11.26 27.43
C LEU A 311 -24.94 10.66 28.69
N THR A 312 -24.11 10.04 29.53
CA THR A 312 -24.47 9.72 30.93
C THR A 312 -23.98 10.86 31.83
N ASP A 313 -24.26 10.82 33.13
CA ASP A 313 -23.81 11.86 34.06
C ASP A 313 -22.30 12.03 34.10
N LEU A 314 -21.56 10.91 34.01
CA LEU A 314 -20.10 10.86 34.14
C LEU A 314 -19.38 10.78 32.82
N TYR A 315 -19.98 10.12 31.76
CA TYR A 315 -19.27 9.72 30.55
C TYR A 315 -20.03 10.12 29.29
N ARG A 316 -19.28 10.32 28.20
CA ARG A 316 -19.75 10.39 26.83
C ARG A 316 -19.39 9.09 26.14
N TRP A 317 -20.38 8.43 25.59
CA TRP A 317 -20.23 7.25 24.73
C TRP A 317 -20.45 7.65 23.27
N LYS A 318 -19.61 7.16 22.40
CA LYS A 318 -19.75 7.32 20.94
C LYS A 318 -19.55 5.96 20.31
N ILE A 319 -20.52 5.51 19.52
CA ILE A 319 -20.42 4.32 18.70
C ILE A 319 -20.49 4.73 17.22
N SER A 320 -19.67 4.10 16.41
CA SER A 320 -19.70 4.23 14.96
C SER A 320 -19.55 2.85 14.36
N SER A 321 -20.56 2.37 13.63
CA SER A 321 -20.57 1.03 13.04
C SER A 321 -20.83 1.11 11.55
N ASN A 322 -20.10 0.34 10.76
CA ASN A 322 -20.19 0.32 9.30
C ASN A 322 -20.44 -1.10 8.83
N LEU A 323 -21.31 -1.25 7.86
CA LEU A 323 -21.54 -2.49 7.13
C LEU A 323 -21.30 -2.20 5.64
N ASP A 324 -20.36 -2.91 5.05
CA ASP A 324 -19.91 -2.68 3.69
C ASP A 324 -19.99 -3.96 2.86
N TYR A 325 -20.42 -3.83 1.62
CA TYR A 325 -20.31 -4.82 0.57
C TYR A 325 -19.53 -4.25 -0.60
N THR A 326 -18.57 -5.00 -1.13
CA THR A 326 -17.86 -4.68 -2.36
C THR A 326 -17.86 -5.92 -3.25
N GLY A 327 -18.50 -5.84 -4.41
CA GLY A 327 -18.40 -6.84 -5.45
C GLY A 327 -17.63 -6.32 -6.65
N SER A 328 -16.73 -7.12 -7.24
CA SER A 328 -16.09 -6.79 -8.51
C SER A 328 -16.07 -7.99 -9.45
N PHE A 329 -16.13 -7.68 -10.74
CA PHE A 329 -16.11 -8.64 -11.83
C PHE A 329 -15.10 -8.18 -12.85
N ASP A 330 -14.06 -8.98 -13.07
CA ASP A 330 -13.01 -8.75 -14.06
C ASP A 330 -13.13 -9.81 -15.14
N ASN A 331 -13.22 -9.40 -16.41
CA ASN A 331 -13.36 -10.31 -17.52
C ASN A 331 -12.40 -9.91 -18.64
N ASP A 332 -11.75 -10.92 -19.21
CA ASP A 332 -10.95 -10.82 -20.40
C ASP A 332 -11.18 -12.06 -21.27
N LYS A 333 -11.46 -11.86 -22.56
CA LYS A 333 -11.69 -12.93 -23.53
C LYS A 333 -10.96 -12.64 -24.82
N VAL A 334 -10.42 -13.68 -25.41
CA VAL A 334 -9.92 -13.62 -26.78
C VAL A 334 -11.12 -13.67 -27.74
N ASP A 335 -11.06 -12.90 -28.82
CA ASP A 335 -12.09 -12.92 -29.87
C ASP A 335 -12.01 -14.26 -30.63
N PRO A 336 -13.07 -15.11 -30.54
CA PRO A 336 -13.07 -16.40 -31.21
C PRO A 336 -12.96 -16.28 -32.73
N ASP A 337 -13.57 -15.25 -33.33
CA ASP A 337 -13.59 -15.06 -34.77
C ASP A 337 -12.21 -14.73 -35.35
N LEU A 338 -11.38 -13.99 -34.55
CA LEU A 338 -10.00 -13.66 -34.93
C LEU A 338 -9.01 -14.77 -34.57
N ASN A 339 -9.38 -15.73 -33.72
CA ASN A 339 -8.47 -16.75 -33.15
C ASN A 339 -8.90 -18.18 -33.45
N ASN A 340 -9.43 -18.46 -34.63
CA ASN A 340 -9.83 -19.79 -35.10
C ASN A 340 -10.76 -20.52 -34.11
N GLN A 341 -11.75 -19.84 -33.58
CA GLN A 341 -12.71 -20.35 -32.60
C GLN A 341 -12.03 -20.83 -31.29
N ALA A 342 -10.86 -20.27 -30.92
CA ALA A 342 -10.21 -20.60 -29.70
C ALA A 342 -11.00 -20.07 -28.50
N GLU A 343 -11.27 -20.95 -27.52
CA GLU A 343 -11.77 -20.55 -26.24
C GLU A 343 -10.59 -20.15 -25.34
N ASP A 344 -10.44 -18.86 -25.05
CA ASP A 344 -9.47 -18.34 -24.12
C ASP A 344 -10.11 -17.20 -23.31
N SER A 345 -10.26 -17.37 -21.99
CA SER A 345 -10.91 -16.38 -21.15
C SER A 345 -10.40 -16.42 -19.71
N TYR A 346 -10.32 -15.22 -19.12
CA TYR A 346 -10.12 -14.98 -17.70
C TYR A 346 -11.39 -14.34 -17.12
N LYS A 347 -11.85 -14.81 -15.96
CA LYS A 347 -12.95 -14.20 -15.20
C LYS A 347 -12.61 -14.23 -13.72
N SER A 348 -12.80 -13.11 -13.04
CA SER A 348 -12.73 -13.02 -11.58
C SER A 348 -14.05 -12.50 -11.03
N GLN A 349 -14.52 -13.14 -9.97
CA GLN A 349 -15.67 -12.71 -9.16
C GLN A 349 -15.20 -12.53 -7.72
N TYR A 350 -15.13 -11.29 -7.30
CA TYR A 350 -14.74 -10.93 -5.96
C TYR A 350 -15.94 -10.35 -5.20
N ASN A 351 -16.23 -10.86 -4.02
CA ASN A 351 -17.27 -10.36 -3.13
C ASN A 351 -16.71 -10.26 -1.72
N LYS A 352 -16.74 -9.06 -1.16
CA LYS A 352 -16.29 -8.76 0.20
C LYS A 352 -17.43 -8.22 1.03
N TYR A 353 -17.63 -8.80 2.19
CA TYR A 353 -18.51 -8.31 3.25
C TYR A 353 -17.65 -7.87 4.42
N ALA A 354 -17.83 -6.65 4.88
CA ALA A 354 -17.05 -6.11 5.99
C ALA A 354 -17.96 -5.43 7.02
N PHE A 355 -17.68 -5.70 8.28
CA PHE A 355 -18.27 -5.02 9.43
C PHE A 355 -17.15 -4.38 10.23
N ASN A 356 -17.34 -3.12 10.61
CA ASN A 356 -16.42 -2.38 11.47
C ASN A 356 -17.22 -1.62 12.53
N SER A 357 -16.81 -1.70 13.79
CA SER A 357 -17.42 -0.97 14.90
C SER A 357 -16.35 -0.33 15.77
N HIS A 358 -16.49 0.95 16.01
CA HIS A 358 -15.64 1.73 16.90
C HIS A 358 -16.47 2.28 18.05
N VAL A 359 -16.09 1.95 19.28
CA VAL A 359 -16.74 2.43 20.50
C VAL A 359 -15.74 3.26 21.30
N SER A 360 -16.10 4.50 21.60
CA SER A 360 -15.27 5.41 22.38
C SER A 360 -15.99 5.83 23.67
N LEU A 361 -15.30 5.71 24.79
CA LEU A 361 -15.73 6.16 26.12
C LEU A 361 -14.81 7.28 26.57
N ALA A 362 -15.36 8.44 26.84
CA ALA A 362 -14.61 9.58 27.38
C ALA A 362 -15.34 10.20 28.58
N PRO A 363 -14.65 10.55 29.68
CA PRO A 363 -15.25 11.22 30.82
C PRO A 363 -15.68 12.65 30.46
N LYS A 364 -16.82 13.11 30.99
CA LYS A 364 -17.25 14.51 30.86
C LYS A 364 -16.39 15.46 31.67
N LYS A 365 -15.95 15.03 32.85
CA LYS A 365 -15.04 15.82 33.70
C LYS A 365 -13.60 15.45 33.36
N ARG A 366 -12.72 16.44 33.43
CA ARG A 366 -11.29 16.20 33.21
C ARG A 366 -10.71 15.46 34.43
N ILE A 367 -10.27 14.23 34.15
CA ILE A 367 -9.52 13.39 35.07
C ILE A 367 -8.25 12.92 34.38
N TRP A 368 -7.40 12.19 35.04
CA TRP A 368 -6.19 11.57 34.47
C TRP A 368 -6.50 10.62 33.29
N PHE A 369 -7.70 10.05 33.27
CA PHE A 369 -8.20 9.22 32.18
C PHE A 369 -8.86 10.11 31.10
N LYS A 370 -8.47 9.98 29.83
CA LYS A 370 -9.00 10.75 28.69
C LYS A 370 -10.03 10.00 27.87
N SER A 371 -9.67 8.79 27.41
CA SER A 371 -10.59 7.92 26.67
C SER A 371 -10.17 6.45 26.75
N LEU A 372 -11.15 5.59 26.54
CA LEU A 372 -10.99 4.20 26.19
C LEU A 372 -11.69 3.96 24.85
N ASP A 373 -10.93 3.48 23.89
CA ASP A 373 -11.40 3.28 22.52
C ASP A 373 -11.28 1.78 22.17
N LEU A 374 -12.37 1.17 21.75
CA LEU A 374 -12.45 -0.21 21.26
C LEU A 374 -12.79 -0.19 19.76
N THR A 375 -11.99 -0.87 18.96
CA THR A 375 -12.29 -1.09 17.53
C THR A 375 -12.38 -2.59 17.27
N LEU A 376 -13.48 -3.01 16.65
CA LEU A 376 -13.72 -4.39 16.24
C LEU A 376 -14.00 -4.38 14.73
N SER A 377 -13.37 -5.29 13.99
CA SER A 377 -13.65 -5.45 12.56
C SER A 377 -13.66 -6.92 12.17
N ALA A 378 -14.54 -7.26 11.24
CA ALA A 378 -14.62 -8.58 10.62
C ALA A 378 -14.83 -8.39 9.12
N SER A 379 -14.07 -9.08 8.29
CA SER A 379 -14.34 -9.15 6.85
C SER A 379 -14.24 -10.59 6.36
N TYR A 380 -15.15 -10.91 5.46
CA TYR A 380 -15.20 -12.18 4.75
C TYR A 380 -15.22 -11.92 3.24
N GLU A 381 -14.32 -12.59 2.54
CA GLU A 381 -14.20 -12.47 1.09
C GLU A 381 -14.55 -13.80 0.42
N TYR A 382 -15.21 -13.75 -0.72
CA TYR A 382 -15.39 -14.84 -1.64
C TYR A 382 -14.80 -14.41 -2.98
N ASP A 383 -13.67 -14.98 -3.34
CA ASP A 383 -12.93 -14.68 -4.55
C ASP A 383 -12.81 -15.94 -5.40
N LEU A 384 -13.38 -15.88 -6.63
CA LEU A 384 -13.39 -16.99 -7.56
C LEU A 384 -12.79 -16.54 -8.88
N ILE A 385 -11.60 -17.04 -9.20
CA ILE A 385 -10.94 -16.84 -10.49
C ILE A 385 -11.25 -18.07 -11.36
N LYS A 386 -11.66 -17.83 -12.60
CA LYS A 386 -11.92 -18.89 -13.61
C LYS A 386 -11.06 -18.61 -14.82
N ARG A 387 -10.22 -19.57 -15.17
CA ARG A 387 -9.41 -19.55 -16.37
C ARG A 387 -9.83 -20.68 -17.31
N THR A 388 -10.22 -20.35 -18.54
CA THR A 388 -10.53 -21.31 -19.59
C THR A 388 -9.56 -21.11 -20.73
N LYS A 389 -9.00 -22.18 -21.27
CA LYS A 389 -8.04 -22.09 -22.37
C LYS A 389 -8.13 -23.30 -23.29
N LEU A 390 -8.18 -23.06 -24.62
CA LEU A 390 -7.95 -24.10 -25.60
C LEU A 390 -6.44 -24.41 -25.65
N VAL A 391 -6.07 -25.61 -25.24
CA VAL A 391 -4.69 -26.12 -25.32
C VAL A 391 -4.53 -26.93 -26.60
N GLN A 392 -3.54 -26.55 -27.43
CA GLN A 392 -3.17 -27.26 -28.65
C GLN A 392 -1.70 -27.67 -28.55
N LEU A 393 -1.42 -28.94 -28.71
CA LEU A 393 -0.10 -29.52 -28.55
C LEU A 393 0.46 -29.88 -29.92
N THR A 394 1.72 -29.53 -30.18
CA THR A 394 2.45 -29.87 -31.41
C THR A 394 3.18 -31.22 -31.31
N ARG A 395 3.28 -31.76 -30.10
CA ARG A 395 3.93 -33.04 -29.81
C ARG A 395 3.22 -33.75 -28.64
N GLN A 396 3.40 -35.06 -28.54
CA GLN A 396 2.89 -35.82 -27.42
C GLN A 396 3.49 -35.28 -26.10
N THR A 397 2.63 -34.94 -25.18
CA THR A 397 3.01 -34.35 -23.88
C THR A 397 2.30 -35.11 -22.76
N VAL A 398 2.88 -35.06 -21.56
CA VAL A 398 2.41 -35.76 -20.37
C VAL A 398 1.93 -34.78 -19.33
N ALA A 399 0.82 -35.10 -18.66
CA ALA A 399 0.47 -34.53 -17.37
C ALA A 399 0.92 -35.46 -16.24
N ALA A 400 1.64 -34.90 -15.29
CA ALA A 400 1.94 -35.56 -14.04
C ALA A 400 0.78 -35.27 -13.03
N THR A 401 0.21 -36.34 -12.46
CA THR A 401 -0.99 -36.27 -11.64
C THR A 401 -0.76 -36.65 -10.18
N ALA A 402 0.42 -37.21 -9.86
CA ALA A 402 0.75 -37.69 -8.53
C ALA A 402 0.83 -36.54 -7.49
N THR A 403 0.27 -36.78 -6.31
CA THR A 403 0.31 -35.87 -5.15
C THR A 403 1.21 -36.37 -4.04
N THR A 404 1.80 -37.56 -4.21
CA THR A 404 2.71 -38.20 -3.26
C THR A 404 4.05 -38.48 -3.93
N GLN A 405 5.11 -38.50 -3.13
CA GLN A 405 6.44 -38.87 -3.61
C GLN A 405 6.51 -40.36 -3.99
N GLY A 406 7.19 -40.63 -5.11
CA GLY A 406 7.40 -42.01 -5.56
C GLY A 406 7.26 -42.18 -7.05
N VAL A 407 7.18 -43.46 -7.48
CA VAL A 407 7.03 -43.85 -8.88
C VAL A 407 5.55 -43.89 -9.25
N HIS A 408 5.17 -43.15 -10.30
CA HIS A 408 3.80 -43.03 -10.77
C HIS A 408 3.73 -43.03 -12.29
N ASP A 409 2.61 -43.46 -12.83
CA ASP A 409 2.35 -43.30 -14.27
C ASP A 409 1.78 -41.90 -14.56
N GLY A 410 2.30 -41.26 -15.59
CA GLY A 410 1.79 -40.03 -16.13
C GLY A 410 0.63 -40.25 -17.10
N VAL A 411 -0.17 -39.21 -17.32
CA VAL A 411 -1.28 -39.23 -18.29
C VAL A 411 -0.82 -38.61 -19.60
N ILE A 412 -0.99 -39.34 -20.70
CA ILE A 412 -0.71 -38.81 -22.05
C ILE A 412 -1.86 -37.87 -22.42
N LEU A 413 -1.51 -36.62 -22.72
CA LEU A 413 -2.49 -35.59 -23.04
C LEU A 413 -3.05 -35.74 -24.45
N PRO A 414 -4.32 -35.42 -24.69
CA PRO A 414 -4.88 -35.22 -26.05
C PRO A 414 -4.15 -34.06 -26.75
N TYR A 415 -3.96 -34.12 -28.07
CA TYR A 415 -3.36 -33.04 -28.84
C TYR A 415 -4.14 -31.74 -28.80
N LYS A 416 -5.46 -31.81 -28.53
CA LYS A 416 -6.36 -30.66 -28.43
C LYS A 416 -7.39 -30.91 -27.34
N TYR A 417 -7.49 -29.96 -26.37
CA TYR A 417 -8.51 -30.00 -25.32
C TYR A 417 -8.77 -28.60 -24.76
N VAL A 418 -9.93 -28.40 -24.14
CA VAL A 418 -10.23 -27.20 -23.37
C VAL A 418 -9.88 -27.49 -21.91
N ALA A 419 -9.02 -26.66 -21.35
CA ALA A 419 -8.64 -26.70 -19.96
C ALA A 419 -9.47 -25.69 -19.15
N TYR A 420 -9.94 -26.14 -17.98
CA TYR A 420 -10.65 -25.32 -16.98
C TYR A 420 -9.84 -25.31 -15.69
N HIS A 421 -9.59 -24.13 -15.17
CA HIS A 421 -8.86 -23.96 -13.93
C HIS A 421 -9.55 -22.90 -13.09
N ASP A 422 -10.15 -23.30 -12.00
CA ASP A 422 -10.80 -22.43 -11.04
C ASP A 422 -9.88 -22.27 -9.82
N VAL A 423 -9.83 -21.05 -9.24
CA VAL A 423 -9.16 -20.77 -7.98
C VAL A 423 -10.17 -20.15 -7.03
N GLU A 424 -10.49 -20.84 -5.95
CA GLU A 424 -11.43 -20.38 -4.94
C GLU A 424 -10.70 -19.96 -3.66
N GLY A 425 -10.77 -18.67 -3.35
CA GLY A 425 -10.32 -18.10 -2.08
C GLY A 425 -11.49 -17.64 -1.22
N LYS A 426 -11.37 -17.84 0.10
CA LYS A 426 -12.32 -17.37 1.12
C LYS A 426 -11.59 -16.77 2.31
N PRO A 427 -10.88 -15.65 2.14
CA PRO A 427 -10.24 -14.94 3.25
C PRO A 427 -11.26 -14.51 4.31
N LEU A 428 -10.96 -14.83 5.57
CA LEU A 428 -11.62 -14.33 6.76
C LEU A 428 -10.61 -13.54 7.56
N ASN A 429 -10.87 -12.26 7.79
CA ASN A 429 -10.02 -11.38 8.56
C ASN A 429 -10.81 -10.85 9.77
N LEU A 430 -10.24 -10.98 10.97
CA LEU A 430 -10.79 -10.42 12.21
C LEU A 430 -9.75 -9.49 12.83
N TYR A 431 -10.22 -8.38 13.37
CA TYR A 431 -9.36 -7.39 14.03
C TYR A 431 -10.03 -6.87 15.31
N ALA A 432 -9.25 -6.80 16.36
CA ALA A 432 -9.66 -6.20 17.62
C ALA A 432 -8.55 -5.28 18.15
N LYS A 433 -8.90 -4.04 18.56
CA LYS A 433 -7.95 -3.07 19.13
C LYS A 433 -8.57 -2.37 20.32
N VAL A 434 -7.78 -2.22 21.38
CA VAL A 434 -8.13 -1.45 22.58
C VAL A 434 -7.06 -0.40 22.82
N ASN A 435 -7.48 0.86 22.96
CA ASN A 435 -6.64 2.00 23.29
C ASN A 435 -7.11 2.69 24.56
N GLY A 436 -6.22 2.88 25.51
CA GLY A 436 -6.43 3.77 26.66
C GLY A 436 -5.57 5.04 26.52
N LYS A 437 -6.18 6.21 26.63
CA LYS A 437 -5.46 7.50 26.66
C LYS A 437 -5.53 8.09 28.05
N PHE A 438 -4.36 8.47 28.56
CA PHE A 438 -4.18 8.99 29.91
C PHE A 438 -3.46 10.34 29.86
N GLN A 439 -3.68 11.16 30.83
CA GLN A 439 -2.99 12.44 31.00
C GLN A 439 -2.57 12.63 32.45
N VAL A 440 -1.29 12.78 32.68
CA VAL A 440 -0.77 13.15 34.01
C VAL A 440 -0.98 14.66 34.17
N PRO A 441 -1.69 15.14 35.20
CA PRO A 441 -1.84 16.57 35.43
C PRO A 441 -0.48 17.22 35.68
N SER A 442 -0.11 18.18 34.86
CA SER A 442 1.07 19.02 35.00
C SER A 442 0.69 20.48 34.71
N LEU A 443 1.35 21.41 35.36
CA LEU A 443 1.13 22.87 35.18
C LEU A 443 1.94 23.44 34.02
N VAL A 444 3.03 22.78 33.62
CA VAL A 444 3.97 23.29 32.61
C VAL A 444 3.98 22.46 31.36
N VAL A 445 3.91 21.12 31.48
CA VAL A 445 4.00 20.19 30.35
C VAL A 445 2.63 19.59 30.06
N SER A 446 2.18 19.67 28.82
CA SER A 446 1.03 18.88 28.39
C SER A 446 1.52 17.51 27.94
N ASN A 447 1.00 16.45 28.54
CA ASN A 447 1.34 15.08 28.18
C ASN A 447 0.10 14.26 27.85
N THR A 448 0.29 13.21 27.07
CA THR A 448 -0.71 12.19 26.77
C THR A 448 -0.02 10.85 26.58
N LEU A 449 -0.30 9.94 27.51
CA LEU A 449 0.15 8.55 27.40
C LEU A 449 -0.93 7.73 26.72
N LEU A 450 -0.59 7.09 25.61
CA LEU A 450 -1.37 6.09 24.91
C LEU A 450 -0.84 4.70 25.28
N LEU A 451 -1.68 3.83 25.79
CA LEU A 451 -1.41 2.41 25.98
C LEU A 451 -2.41 1.62 25.15
N GLY A 452 -1.95 0.62 24.43
CA GLY A 452 -2.86 -0.13 23.58
C GLY A 452 -2.38 -1.52 23.23
N THR A 453 -3.32 -2.29 22.73
CA THR A 453 -3.09 -3.64 22.22
C THR A 453 -4.01 -3.89 21.02
N ASP A 454 -3.53 -4.65 20.07
CA ASP A 454 -4.34 -5.11 18.93
C ASP A 454 -4.08 -6.59 18.63
N TRP A 455 -5.07 -7.21 18.01
CA TRP A 455 -5.01 -8.60 17.57
C TRP A 455 -5.62 -8.72 16.18
N ASN A 456 -4.89 -9.41 15.29
CA ASN A 456 -5.31 -9.75 13.94
C ASN A 456 -5.41 -11.26 13.80
N TYR A 457 -6.42 -11.73 13.08
CA TYR A 457 -6.62 -13.11 12.69
C TYR A 457 -6.95 -13.16 11.20
N ASP A 458 -6.11 -13.85 10.42
CA ASP A 458 -6.25 -13.99 8.98
C ASP A 458 -6.24 -15.48 8.62
N LYS A 459 -7.26 -15.96 7.91
CA LYS A 459 -7.42 -17.36 7.50
C LYS A 459 -8.08 -17.45 6.14
N ASN A 460 -7.50 -18.21 5.20
CA ASN A 460 -8.18 -18.56 3.97
C ASN A 460 -8.97 -19.87 4.15
N LYS A 461 -10.27 -19.85 3.86
CA LYS A 461 -11.18 -21.00 3.95
C LYS A 461 -11.57 -21.53 2.56
N GLY A 462 -10.91 -21.10 1.50
CA GLY A 462 -11.17 -21.51 0.14
C GLY A 462 -10.64 -22.89 -0.20
N ARG A 463 -11.12 -23.43 -1.32
CA ARG A 463 -10.66 -24.72 -1.86
C ARG A 463 -9.34 -24.62 -2.64
N GLY A 464 -8.90 -23.37 -2.98
CA GLY A 464 -7.68 -23.13 -3.74
C GLY A 464 -7.76 -23.51 -5.20
N GLN A 465 -6.73 -24.14 -5.73
CA GLN A 465 -6.62 -24.57 -7.11
C GLN A 465 -7.54 -25.77 -7.39
N ILE A 466 -8.43 -25.64 -8.36
CA ILE A 466 -9.43 -26.66 -8.75
C ILE A 466 -9.37 -26.84 -10.25
N TYR A 467 -8.74 -27.92 -10.70
CA TYR A 467 -8.64 -28.24 -12.11
C TYR A 467 -8.51 -29.74 -12.34
N ASP A 468 -8.81 -30.17 -13.56
CA ASP A 468 -8.58 -31.53 -14.01
C ASP A 468 -7.07 -31.72 -14.29
N VAL A 469 -6.38 -32.43 -13.40
CA VAL A 469 -4.92 -32.68 -13.53
C VAL A 469 -4.57 -33.44 -14.82
N THR A 470 -5.53 -34.09 -15.48
CA THR A 470 -5.36 -34.73 -16.79
C THR A 470 -5.58 -33.78 -17.97
N ARG A 471 -5.97 -32.51 -17.70
CA ARG A 471 -6.17 -31.47 -18.72
C ARG A 471 -5.68 -30.11 -18.20
N PRO A 472 -4.38 -29.99 -17.87
CA PRO A 472 -3.84 -28.77 -17.28
C PRO A 472 -3.83 -27.61 -18.27
N LEU A 473 -3.88 -26.36 -17.78
CA LEU A 473 -3.75 -25.14 -18.61
C LEU A 473 -2.42 -25.10 -19.37
N TYR A 474 -1.37 -25.60 -18.79
CA TYR A 474 -0.01 -25.57 -19.33
C TYR A 474 0.61 -26.96 -19.28
N ALA A 475 0.53 -27.64 -20.40
CA ALA A 475 1.05 -28.99 -20.54
C ALA A 475 2.57 -29.04 -20.36
N GLY A 476 3.04 -29.91 -19.45
CA GLY A 476 4.45 -30.14 -19.17
C GLY A 476 5.13 -29.07 -18.29
N SER A 477 4.40 -28.07 -17.80
CA SER A 477 4.97 -26.99 -16.95
C SER A 477 4.27 -26.79 -15.60
N MET A 478 3.26 -27.57 -15.27
CA MET A 478 2.54 -27.46 -13.99
C MET A 478 3.32 -28.15 -12.87
N SER A 479 4.09 -27.36 -12.12
CA SER A 479 4.79 -27.83 -10.90
C SER A 479 3.91 -27.79 -9.64
N CYS A 480 2.65 -27.39 -9.75
CA CYS A 480 1.67 -27.37 -8.67
C CYS A 480 0.65 -28.52 -8.82
N ARG A 481 -0.06 -28.78 -7.75
CA ARG A 481 -1.22 -29.69 -7.67
C ARG A 481 -2.37 -29.00 -6.97
N PRO A 482 -3.62 -29.48 -7.11
CA PRO A 482 -4.74 -28.96 -6.34
C PRO A 482 -4.43 -28.99 -4.83
N ARG A 483 -4.63 -27.84 -4.16
CA ARG A 483 -4.40 -27.67 -2.73
C ARG A 483 -5.58 -26.94 -2.10
N ASN A 484 -6.08 -27.48 -0.99
CA ASN A 484 -7.16 -26.86 -0.24
C ASN A 484 -6.57 -25.81 0.73
N LEU A 485 -6.90 -24.53 0.52
CA LEU A 485 -6.40 -23.43 1.35
C LEU A 485 -6.96 -23.48 2.79
N SER A 486 -8.12 -24.11 3.00
CA SER A 486 -8.71 -24.24 4.34
C SER A 486 -7.88 -25.09 5.30
N SER A 487 -7.00 -25.95 4.79
CA SER A 487 -6.07 -26.77 5.60
C SER A 487 -4.89 -25.97 6.15
N ILE A 488 -4.57 -24.82 5.56
CA ILE A 488 -3.45 -23.97 5.98
C ILE A 488 -3.80 -23.31 7.32
N PRO A 489 -2.87 -23.28 8.32
CA PRO A 489 -3.09 -22.58 9.59
C PRO A 489 -3.47 -21.11 9.43
N SER A 490 -4.08 -20.50 10.44
CA SER A 490 -4.33 -19.05 10.43
C SER A 490 -3.05 -18.26 10.69
N ASN A 491 -2.94 -17.07 10.14
CA ASN A 491 -1.95 -16.08 10.56
C ASN A 491 -2.58 -15.26 11.71
N GLN A 492 -1.95 -15.25 12.87
CA GLN A 492 -2.41 -14.48 14.01
C GLN A 492 -1.29 -13.59 14.50
N GLN A 493 -1.58 -12.32 14.67
CA GLN A 493 -0.62 -11.33 15.14
C GLN A 493 -1.16 -10.62 16.37
N TRP A 494 -0.32 -10.44 17.36
CA TRP A 494 -0.61 -9.69 18.56
C TRP A 494 0.36 -8.53 18.70
N GLY A 495 -0.19 -7.31 18.84
CA GLY A 495 0.56 -6.09 19.04
C GLY A 495 0.30 -5.49 20.42
N ILE A 496 1.36 -5.02 21.07
CA ILE A 496 1.29 -4.21 22.29
C ILE A 496 2.10 -2.94 22.07
N TYR A 497 1.63 -1.81 22.57
CA TYR A 497 2.32 -0.54 22.35
C TYR A 497 2.06 0.49 23.45
N ALA A 498 3.03 1.36 23.59
CA ALA A 498 2.96 2.54 24.45
C ALA A 498 3.58 3.74 23.73
N GLU A 499 2.92 4.89 23.77
CA GLU A 499 3.38 6.14 23.17
C GLU A 499 3.12 7.30 24.12
N GLU A 500 4.13 8.12 24.37
CA GLU A 500 4.02 9.35 25.13
C GLU A 500 4.14 10.53 24.18
N GLN A 501 3.16 11.44 24.27
CA GLN A 501 3.17 12.71 23.58
C GLN A 501 3.33 13.84 24.57
N LEU A 502 4.41 14.59 24.45
CA LEU A 502 4.76 15.73 25.29
C LEU A 502 4.73 17.02 24.49
N THR A 503 4.18 18.09 25.08
CA THR A 503 4.29 19.44 24.55
C THR A 503 4.79 20.36 25.66
N LEU A 504 5.96 20.97 25.44
CA LEU A 504 6.63 21.87 26.36
C LEU A 504 6.69 23.27 25.73
N PRO A 505 5.93 24.25 26.23
CA PRO A 505 6.10 25.65 25.88
C PRO A 505 7.25 26.26 26.66
N PHE A 506 8.17 26.98 26.01
CA PHE A 506 9.26 27.71 26.65
C PHE A 506 9.64 28.96 25.86
N ALA A 507 9.81 30.09 26.49
CA ALA A 507 10.26 31.36 25.89
C ALA A 507 9.56 31.71 24.56
N GLY A 508 8.26 31.41 24.44
CA GLY A 508 7.47 31.60 23.21
C GLY A 508 7.65 30.53 22.14
N HIS A 509 8.53 29.55 22.34
CA HIS A 509 8.66 28.35 21.53
C HIS A 509 7.71 27.24 22.00
N SER A 510 7.44 26.27 21.15
CA SER A 510 6.78 25.02 21.53
C SER A 510 7.62 23.83 21.08
N LEU A 511 8.08 23.04 22.03
CA LEU A 511 8.75 21.77 21.78
C LEU A 511 7.72 20.66 21.91
N GLU A 512 7.58 19.84 20.87
CA GLU A 512 6.70 18.68 20.83
C GLU A 512 7.55 17.42 20.67
N LEU A 513 7.29 16.41 21.48
CA LEU A 513 7.93 15.10 21.42
C LEU A 513 6.83 14.03 21.38
N VAL A 514 6.93 13.10 20.44
CA VAL A 514 6.17 11.87 20.40
C VAL A 514 7.15 10.72 20.39
N ALA A 515 7.18 9.92 21.46
CA ALA A 515 8.06 8.78 21.58
C ALA A 515 7.26 7.54 21.98
N GLY A 516 7.47 6.45 21.28
CA GLY A 516 6.74 5.22 21.56
C GLY A 516 7.50 3.97 21.13
N ILE A 517 7.01 2.86 21.60
CA ILE A 517 7.51 1.53 21.26
C ILE A 517 6.31 0.59 20.99
N ARG A 518 6.44 -0.22 19.97
CA ARG A 518 5.50 -1.30 19.64
C ARG A 518 6.23 -2.62 19.61
N GLY A 519 5.67 -3.63 20.24
CA GLY A 519 6.06 -5.04 20.09
C GLY A 519 5.00 -5.78 19.30
N THR A 520 5.40 -6.53 18.29
CA THR A 520 4.50 -7.40 17.53
C THR A 520 5.01 -8.83 17.56
N GLN A 521 4.12 -9.79 17.83
CA GLN A 521 4.41 -11.23 17.89
C GLN A 521 3.43 -11.97 16.99
N MET A 522 3.92 -12.98 16.27
CA MET A 522 3.06 -13.96 15.62
C MET A 522 2.67 -15.05 16.63
N LEU A 523 1.37 -15.22 16.81
CA LEU A 523 0.80 -16.30 17.60
C LEU A 523 0.63 -17.54 16.70
N ASN A 524 0.38 -18.73 17.30
CA ASN A 524 0.01 -19.94 16.56
C ASN A 524 1.04 -20.40 15.48
N LEU A 525 2.27 -19.86 15.51
CA LEU A 525 3.34 -20.31 14.63
C LEU A 525 3.97 -21.58 15.21
N PRO A 526 4.25 -22.63 14.41
CA PRO A 526 4.93 -23.84 14.88
C PRO A 526 6.29 -23.53 15.54
N ASN A 527 6.70 -24.34 16.51
CA ASN A 527 7.92 -24.10 17.30
C ASN A 527 9.23 -24.25 16.52
N ASN A 528 9.19 -24.86 15.32
CA ASN A 528 10.33 -24.95 14.41
C ASN A 528 10.60 -23.67 13.61
N TYR A 529 9.69 -22.69 13.65
CA TYR A 529 9.96 -21.39 13.05
C TYR A 529 10.83 -20.53 13.98
N GLU A 530 11.81 -19.86 13.39
CA GLU A 530 12.69 -18.98 14.15
C GLU A 530 11.96 -17.80 14.81
N MET A 531 10.85 -17.35 14.21
CA MET A 531 9.98 -16.31 14.76
C MET A 531 9.07 -16.77 15.90
N HIS A 532 8.98 -18.08 16.19
CA HIS A 532 8.11 -18.61 17.24
C HIS A 532 8.37 -17.95 18.60
N GLY A 533 7.33 -17.41 19.22
CA GLY A 533 7.41 -16.81 20.55
C GLY A 533 8.19 -15.47 20.63
N LYS A 534 8.77 -14.96 19.53
CA LYS A 534 9.57 -13.73 19.54
C LYS A 534 8.68 -12.49 19.35
N PHE A 535 9.01 -11.41 20.10
CA PHE A 535 8.52 -10.07 19.88
C PHE A 535 9.50 -9.28 19.00
N PHE A 536 8.96 -8.61 17.97
CA PHE A 536 9.69 -7.67 17.14
C PHE A 536 9.34 -6.25 17.56
N TRP A 537 10.36 -5.48 17.98
CA TRP A 537 10.17 -4.17 18.58
C TRP A 537 10.45 -3.05 17.59
N ASP A 538 9.50 -2.10 17.50
CA ASP A 538 9.53 -0.92 16.65
C ASP A 538 9.55 0.36 17.50
N PRO A 539 10.72 0.85 17.94
CA PRO A 539 10.83 2.16 18.58
C PRO A 539 10.63 3.27 17.53
N ARG A 540 9.89 4.32 17.90
CA ARG A 540 9.61 5.49 17.05
C ARG A 540 9.67 6.76 17.86
N ILE A 541 10.36 7.78 17.35
CA ILE A 541 10.50 9.08 17.98
C ILE A 541 10.31 10.17 16.94
N ASN A 542 9.43 11.13 17.21
CA ASN A 542 9.25 12.35 16.44
C ASN A 542 9.42 13.55 17.36
N LEU A 543 10.17 14.55 16.92
CA LEU A 543 10.46 15.78 17.63
C LEU A 543 10.12 16.98 16.76
N GLY A 544 9.49 18.01 17.32
CA GLY A 544 9.18 19.25 16.60
C GLY A 544 9.45 20.47 17.46
N LEU A 545 10.02 21.49 16.84
CA LEU A 545 10.25 22.80 17.43
C LEU A 545 9.52 23.85 16.62
N THR A 546 8.53 24.50 17.22
CA THR A 546 7.85 25.65 16.66
C THR A 546 8.42 26.92 17.27
N PHE A 547 8.92 27.81 16.42
CA PHE A 547 9.49 29.09 16.82
C PHE A 547 8.38 30.09 17.16
N PRO A 548 8.68 31.13 17.99
CA PRO A 548 7.75 32.21 18.25
C PRO A 548 7.25 32.85 16.96
N LYS A 549 5.98 33.24 16.92
CA LYS A 549 5.46 34.01 15.79
C LYS A 549 6.17 35.35 15.71
N PHE A 550 6.58 35.74 14.52
CA PHE A 550 7.23 37.01 14.20
C PHE A 550 6.57 37.64 12.98
N ASN A 551 6.88 38.89 12.74
CA ASN A 551 6.36 39.63 11.59
C ASN A 551 7.48 39.95 10.60
N ILE A 552 7.26 39.64 9.33
CA ILE A 552 8.09 40.14 8.22
C ILE A 552 7.32 41.31 7.61
N GLY A 553 7.74 42.54 7.95
CA GLY A 553 6.97 43.72 7.66
C GLY A 553 5.59 43.67 8.37
N ARG A 554 4.49 43.66 7.61
CA ARG A 554 3.11 43.53 8.12
C ARG A 554 2.58 42.07 8.10
N LEU A 555 3.37 41.10 7.64
CA LEU A 555 2.94 39.74 7.44
C LEU A 555 3.27 38.86 8.66
N PRO A 556 2.27 38.26 9.32
CA PRO A 556 2.48 37.32 10.39
C PRO A 556 3.19 36.08 9.84
N SER A 557 4.22 35.63 10.52
CA SER A 557 5.09 34.55 10.06
C SER A 557 5.37 33.56 11.18
N PHE A 558 5.58 32.30 10.84
CA PHE A 558 6.09 31.28 11.76
C PHE A 558 6.96 30.27 11.03
N ILE A 559 7.84 29.64 11.77
CA ILE A 559 8.71 28.55 11.33
C ILE A 559 8.52 27.38 12.29
N ARG A 560 8.44 26.17 11.74
CA ARG A 560 8.48 24.92 12.48
C ARG A 560 9.52 24.01 11.83
N ILE A 561 10.33 23.37 12.65
CA ILE A 561 11.25 22.31 12.24
C ILE A 561 10.82 21.04 12.97
N ALA A 562 10.67 19.95 12.24
CA ALA A 562 10.34 18.66 12.82
C ALA A 562 11.25 17.57 12.25
N GLY A 563 11.44 16.51 12.99
CA GLY A 563 12.19 15.36 12.51
C GLY A 563 11.78 14.11 13.26
N GLY A 564 12.06 12.97 12.68
CA GLY A 564 11.70 11.69 13.27
C GLY A 564 12.67 10.58 12.87
N ILE A 565 12.67 9.54 13.68
CA ILE A 565 13.45 8.31 13.48
C ILE A 565 12.61 7.13 14.00
N GLY A 566 12.63 6.02 13.28
CA GLY A 566 11.88 4.85 13.73
C GLY A 566 12.14 3.58 12.94
N GLU A 567 11.87 2.48 13.59
CA GLU A 567 11.85 1.13 13.02
C GLU A 567 10.42 0.72 12.72
N HIS A 568 10.25 -0.04 11.65
CA HIS A 568 8.94 -0.50 11.17
C HIS A 568 9.03 -1.94 10.69
N THR A 569 8.06 -2.75 11.08
CA THR A 569 8.04 -4.19 10.82
C THR A 569 6.79 -4.59 10.04
N LYS A 570 6.95 -5.42 8.99
CA LYS A 570 5.89 -6.12 8.27
C LYS A 570 6.06 -7.62 8.47
N MET A 571 5.03 -8.28 9.02
CA MET A 571 5.01 -9.73 9.20
C MET A 571 4.77 -10.44 7.86
N PRO A 572 5.27 -11.69 7.70
CA PRO A 572 4.99 -12.49 6.51
C PRO A 572 3.50 -12.79 6.34
N THR A 573 3.07 -12.93 5.10
CA THR A 573 1.72 -13.38 4.72
C THR A 573 1.57 -14.90 4.87
N LEU A 574 0.34 -15.40 4.76
CA LEU A 574 0.09 -16.86 4.78
C LEU A 574 0.82 -17.60 3.66
N GLU A 575 0.86 -17.01 2.46
CA GLU A 575 1.53 -17.64 1.32
C GLU A 575 3.05 -17.69 1.51
N GLN A 576 3.65 -16.66 2.11
CA GLN A 576 5.08 -16.65 2.41
C GLN A 576 5.48 -17.64 3.52
N LEU A 577 4.57 -17.90 4.48
CA LEU A 577 4.79 -18.87 5.57
C LEU A 577 4.51 -20.31 5.12
N TYR A 578 3.53 -20.51 4.25
CA TYR A 578 3.02 -21.82 3.87
C TYR A 578 2.86 -21.90 2.34
N PRO A 579 3.96 -21.74 1.56
CA PRO A 579 3.89 -21.82 0.10
C PRO A 579 3.40 -23.18 -0.37
N ASP A 580 3.02 -23.26 -1.64
CA ASP A 580 2.64 -24.54 -2.23
C ASP A 580 3.85 -25.51 -2.30
N PRO A 581 3.66 -26.82 -2.02
CA PRO A 581 4.68 -27.82 -2.28
C PRO A 581 5.08 -27.81 -3.76
N VAL A 582 6.37 -28.00 -4.02
CA VAL A 582 6.90 -28.11 -5.39
C VAL A 582 6.98 -29.57 -5.81
N TYR A 583 6.37 -29.89 -6.94
CA TYR A 583 6.38 -31.23 -7.52
C TYR A 583 7.39 -31.28 -8.66
N LEU A 584 8.39 -32.16 -8.53
CA LEU A 584 9.38 -32.42 -9.58
C LEU A 584 9.13 -33.81 -10.15
N ASP A 585 8.68 -33.82 -11.42
CA ASP A 585 8.35 -35.04 -12.13
C ASP A 585 9.46 -35.36 -13.12
N LEU A 586 10.18 -36.47 -12.91
CA LEU A 586 11.29 -36.92 -13.73
C LEU A 586 10.85 -38.15 -14.53
N THR A 587 10.96 -38.08 -15.85
CA THR A 587 10.51 -39.19 -16.73
C THR A 587 11.47 -40.39 -16.62
N GLN A 588 10.94 -41.51 -16.19
CA GLN A 588 11.62 -42.78 -16.05
C GLN A 588 11.47 -43.65 -17.30
N LEU A 589 10.28 -43.72 -17.87
CA LEU A 589 9.98 -44.44 -19.10
C LEU A 589 9.07 -43.54 -19.97
N ASN A 590 9.38 -43.46 -21.26
CA ASN A 590 8.52 -42.86 -22.27
C ASN A 590 8.39 -43.85 -23.43
N TYR A 591 7.40 -44.72 -23.36
CA TYR A 591 7.14 -45.75 -24.36
C TYR A 591 5.97 -45.37 -25.24
N TYR A 592 6.25 -45.21 -26.53
CA TYR A 592 5.22 -44.99 -27.55
C TYR A 592 4.82 -46.30 -28.24
N HIS A 593 3.55 -46.51 -28.46
CA HIS A 593 2.98 -47.62 -29.24
C HIS A 593 1.90 -47.11 -30.19
N THR A 594 1.71 -47.71 -31.37
CA THR A 594 0.65 -47.37 -32.31
C THR A 594 -0.74 -47.50 -31.69
N ASN A 595 -0.98 -48.58 -30.94
CA ASN A 595 -2.13 -48.76 -30.11
C ASN A 595 -2.01 -47.90 -28.84
N PRO A 596 -2.88 -46.88 -28.67
CA PRO A 596 -2.83 -45.99 -27.49
C PRO A 596 -2.93 -46.75 -26.15
N ALA A 597 -3.61 -47.86 -26.09
CA ALA A 597 -3.78 -48.69 -24.89
C ALA A 597 -2.49 -49.31 -24.36
N TYR A 598 -1.42 -49.40 -25.20
CA TYR A 598 -0.15 -49.98 -24.82
C TYR A 598 0.95 -48.91 -24.58
N ARG A 599 0.61 -47.65 -24.69
CA ARG A 599 1.54 -46.52 -24.36
C ARG A 599 1.73 -46.42 -22.86
N ARG A 600 2.93 -46.12 -22.44
CA ARG A 600 3.23 -45.89 -21.03
C ARG A 600 4.23 -44.76 -20.84
N ILE A 601 3.91 -43.83 -19.96
CA ILE A 601 4.87 -42.84 -19.44
C ILE A 601 4.89 -43.00 -17.94
N ASN A 602 6.09 -43.32 -17.42
CA ASN A 602 6.34 -43.49 -16.01
C ASN A 602 7.24 -42.39 -15.49
N LEU A 603 6.93 -41.87 -14.30
CA LEU A 603 7.57 -40.72 -13.69
C LEU A 603 8.03 -41.05 -12.27
N MET A 604 9.18 -40.53 -11.86
CA MET A 604 9.57 -40.35 -10.48
C MET A 604 9.15 -38.96 -10.02
N THR A 605 8.22 -38.87 -9.10
CA THR A 605 7.75 -37.60 -8.53
C THR A 605 8.42 -37.35 -7.19
N TYR A 606 9.10 -36.21 -7.05
CA TYR A 606 9.58 -35.68 -5.78
C TYR A 606 8.63 -34.58 -5.30
N VAL A 607 8.32 -34.61 -4.01
CA VAL A 607 7.49 -33.57 -3.36
C VAL A 607 8.37 -32.79 -2.38
N ILE A 608 8.58 -31.52 -2.67
CA ILE A 608 9.48 -30.64 -1.91
C ILE A 608 8.66 -29.66 -1.11
N ASP A 609 8.92 -29.60 0.20
CA ASP A 609 8.41 -28.55 1.07
C ASP A 609 9.24 -27.27 0.84
N ALA A 610 8.62 -26.24 0.27
CA ALA A 610 9.24 -24.95 0.02
C ALA A 610 9.15 -23.98 1.22
N THR A 611 8.73 -24.47 2.38
CA THR A 611 8.64 -23.68 3.61
C THR A 611 10.00 -23.23 4.11
N ASN A 612 10.17 -21.94 4.40
CA ASN A 612 11.38 -21.44 5.06
C ASN A 612 11.11 -21.12 6.52
N GLN A 613 11.57 -21.98 7.40
CA GLN A 613 11.41 -21.85 8.86
C GLN A 613 12.26 -20.69 9.45
N ASN A 614 13.29 -20.23 8.71
CA ASN A 614 14.16 -19.11 9.10
C ASN A 614 13.67 -17.76 8.58
N LEU A 615 12.49 -17.71 7.94
CA LEU A 615 11.92 -16.47 7.44
C LEU A 615 11.69 -15.50 8.60
N GLN A 616 12.16 -14.25 8.43
CA GLN A 616 12.04 -13.15 9.40
C GLN A 616 11.04 -12.11 8.89
N PRO A 617 10.51 -11.23 9.75
CA PRO A 617 9.74 -10.09 9.29
C PRO A 617 10.60 -9.14 8.45
N ALA A 618 9.96 -8.47 7.49
CA ALA A 618 10.61 -7.38 6.78
C ALA A 618 10.68 -6.15 7.68
N ARG A 619 11.88 -5.53 7.77
CA ARG A 619 12.14 -4.36 8.62
C ARG A 619 12.64 -3.18 7.80
N ASN A 620 12.15 -1.99 8.14
CA ASN A 620 12.52 -0.74 7.50
C ASN A 620 12.86 0.33 8.54
N PHE A 621 14.10 0.80 8.51
CA PHE A 621 14.55 1.93 9.31
C PHE A 621 14.35 3.23 8.54
N LYS A 622 13.70 4.21 9.17
CA LYS A 622 13.39 5.51 8.56
C LYS A 622 13.91 6.66 9.43
N TRP A 623 14.34 7.71 8.76
CA TRP A 623 14.49 9.01 9.39
C TRP A 623 14.05 10.11 8.40
N GLU A 624 13.55 11.22 8.96
CA GLU A 624 13.20 12.40 8.20
C GLU A 624 13.42 13.69 9.00
N VAL A 625 13.62 14.78 8.25
CA VAL A 625 13.64 16.15 8.78
C VAL A 625 12.79 17.01 7.88
N SER A 626 11.88 17.78 8.46
CA SER A 626 10.98 18.66 7.73
C SER A 626 11.03 20.08 8.29
N THR A 627 10.74 21.03 7.41
CA THR A 627 10.62 22.45 7.77
C THR A 627 9.34 23.01 7.15
N ASP A 628 8.51 23.64 7.98
CA ASP A 628 7.34 24.40 7.58
C ASP A 628 7.57 25.88 7.83
N ILE A 629 7.40 26.68 6.78
CA ILE A 629 7.53 28.15 6.83
C ILE A 629 6.20 28.74 6.34
N ASN A 630 5.61 29.63 7.13
CA ASN A 630 4.45 30.39 6.72
C ASN A 630 4.73 31.88 6.81
N ILE A 631 4.49 32.61 5.72
CA ILE A 631 4.69 34.05 5.63
C ILE A 631 3.42 34.67 5.07
N GLY A 632 2.64 35.32 5.91
CA GLY A 632 1.42 36.02 5.49
C GLY A 632 0.37 35.14 4.80
N GLY A 633 0.31 33.85 5.15
CA GLY A 633 -0.58 32.85 4.56
C GLY A 633 0.02 32.08 3.38
N ASN A 634 1.23 32.45 2.89
CA ASN A 634 1.97 31.61 1.94
C ASN A 634 2.75 30.55 2.74
N ARG A 635 2.61 29.29 2.38
CA ARG A 635 3.23 28.16 3.10
C ARG A 635 4.24 27.43 2.20
N LEU A 636 5.43 27.19 2.74
CA LEU A 636 6.46 26.33 2.17
C LEU A 636 6.73 25.20 3.14
N SER A 637 6.62 23.96 2.67
CA SER A 637 7.01 22.76 3.39
C SER A 637 8.07 22.02 2.61
N VAL A 638 9.16 21.62 3.25
CA VAL A 638 10.26 20.84 2.66
C VAL A 638 10.58 19.70 3.60
N THR A 639 10.70 18.48 3.06
CA THR A 639 11.06 17.27 3.82
C THR A 639 12.23 16.56 3.15
N LEU A 640 13.25 16.26 3.94
CA LEU A 640 14.37 15.39 3.60
C LEU A 640 14.14 14.04 4.29
N PHE A 641 14.34 12.94 3.58
CA PHE A 641 14.12 11.61 4.16
C PHE A 641 15.13 10.57 3.65
N ARG A 642 15.28 9.53 4.45
CA ARG A 642 15.94 8.29 4.06
C ARG A 642 15.23 7.09 4.71
N GLU A 643 15.05 6.03 3.91
CA GLU A 643 14.48 4.76 4.32
C GLU A 643 15.42 3.63 3.91
N ASN A 644 15.56 2.64 4.77
CA ASN A 644 16.51 1.55 4.59
C ASN A 644 15.84 0.22 4.97
N MET A 645 15.17 -0.40 4.00
CA MET A 645 14.62 -1.75 4.14
C MET A 645 15.65 -2.76 3.66
N THR A 646 16.15 -3.60 4.56
CA THR A 646 17.25 -4.55 4.28
C THR A 646 16.81 -6.01 4.30
N SER A 647 15.60 -6.33 4.76
CA SER A 647 15.08 -7.68 4.95
C SER A 647 13.72 -7.91 4.28
N GLY A 648 13.47 -7.26 3.13
CA GLY A 648 12.25 -7.47 2.36
C GLY A 648 12.12 -8.90 1.85
N PHE A 649 10.88 -9.36 1.63
CA PHE A 649 10.60 -10.71 1.15
C PHE A 649 10.99 -10.88 -0.32
N ARG A 650 11.58 -12.03 -0.65
CA ARG A 650 12.00 -12.39 -2.01
C ARG A 650 11.98 -13.90 -2.18
N LEU A 651 11.71 -14.35 -3.40
CA LEU A 651 11.93 -15.73 -3.79
C LEU A 651 13.42 -15.95 -4.09
N GLN A 652 13.96 -17.06 -3.58
CA GLN A 652 15.30 -17.59 -3.87
C GLN A 652 15.16 -18.99 -4.43
N THR A 653 16.01 -19.34 -5.41
CA THR A 653 16.03 -20.68 -5.97
C THR A 653 17.15 -21.49 -5.32
N ALA A 654 16.81 -22.63 -4.76
CA ALA A 654 17.75 -23.67 -4.32
C ALA A 654 17.82 -24.78 -5.36
N TYR A 655 18.97 -25.40 -5.48
CA TYR A 655 19.19 -26.56 -6.37
C TYR A 655 19.64 -27.77 -5.56
N ALA A 656 19.20 -28.93 -6.01
CA ALA A 656 19.65 -30.21 -5.49
C ALA A 656 19.67 -31.28 -6.60
N PRO A 657 20.54 -32.30 -6.49
CA PRO A 657 20.50 -33.46 -7.37
C PRO A 657 19.34 -34.39 -7.00
N TYR A 658 18.58 -34.81 -7.99
CA TYR A 658 17.48 -35.77 -7.84
C TYR A 658 17.80 -37.03 -8.66
N ILE A 659 17.70 -38.21 -8.04
CA ILE A 659 18.08 -39.49 -8.60
C ILE A 659 16.83 -40.20 -9.10
N TYR A 660 16.87 -40.74 -10.30
CA TYR A 660 15.77 -41.51 -10.86
C TYR A 660 16.29 -42.62 -11.80
N ARG A 661 15.53 -43.66 -12.01
CA ARG A 661 15.82 -44.70 -12.95
C ARG A 661 15.28 -44.30 -14.31
N TRP A 662 16.16 -44.32 -15.34
CA TRP A 662 15.76 -44.15 -16.71
C TRP A 662 15.76 -45.54 -17.37
N TYR A 663 14.58 -46.02 -17.78
CA TYR A 663 14.43 -47.37 -18.36
C TYR A 663 14.67 -47.34 -19.87
N ASP A 664 15.44 -48.31 -20.38
CA ASP A 664 15.63 -48.47 -21.81
C ASP A 664 14.43 -49.25 -22.40
N ALA A 665 13.71 -48.59 -23.31
CA ALA A 665 12.55 -49.16 -23.99
C ALA A 665 12.90 -49.94 -25.27
N SER A 666 14.18 -49.96 -25.69
CA SER A 666 14.60 -50.58 -26.96
C SER A 666 14.41 -52.10 -27.03
N GLY A 667 14.39 -52.76 -25.87
CA GLY A 667 14.18 -54.19 -25.74
C GLY A 667 12.71 -54.62 -25.63
N ILE A 668 11.75 -53.69 -25.73
CA ILE A 668 10.33 -54.03 -25.65
C ILE A 668 9.86 -54.57 -27.01
N ASP A 669 9.40 -55.81 -27.05
CA ASP A 669 8.74 -56.38 -28.24
C ASP A 669 7.30 -55.84 -28.34
N ALA A 670 7.14 -54.93 -29.31
CA ALA A 670 5.84 -54.22 -29.50
C ALA A 670 4.73 -55.15 -29.93
N ASP A 671 5.04 -56.21 -30.71
CA ASP A 671 4.04 -57.15 -31.20
C ASP A 671 3.58 -58.16 -30.13
N ALA A 672 4.34 -58.37 -29.09
CA ALA A 672 4.02 -59.28 -27.99
C ALA A 672 3.22 -58.59 -26.87
N LEU A 673 2.98 -57.29 -26.93
CA LEU A 673 2.27 -56.54 -25.85
C LEU A 673 0.75 -56.85 -25.89
N SER A 674 0.24 -57.18 -24.74
CA SER A 674 -1.21 -57.27 -24.44
C SER A 674 -1.69 -56.22 -23.44
N ALA A 675 -0.73 -55.41 -22.86
CA ALA A 675 -0.95 -54.32 -21.92
C ALA A 675 0.25 -53.34 -22.01
N PRO A 676 0.16 -52.15 -21.35
CA PRO A 676 1.34 -51.27 -21.24
C PRO A 676 2.53 -52.05 -20.67
N PRO A 677 3.79 -51.79 -21.14
CA PRO A 677 4.94 -52.54 -20.72
C PRO A 677 5.20 -52.41 -19.20
N SER A 678 5.55 -53.54 -18.53
CA SER A 678 6.00 -53.52 -17.13
C SER A 678 7.37 -52.85 -17.02
N LEU A 679 7.67 -52.22 -15.91
CA LEU A 679 9.03 -51.76 -15.59
C LEU A 679 9.91 -52.89 -15.09
N GLU A 680 9.29 -53.95 -14.59
CA GLU A 680 9.97 -55.12 -14.06
C GLU A 680 10.70 -55.85 -15.20
N GLY A 681 12.00 -56.11 -14.99
CA GLY A 681 12.85 -56.77 -15.96
C GLY A 681 13.43 -55.86 -17.08
N LEU A 682 13.00 -54.60 -17.20
CA LEU A 682 13.59 -53.64 -18.12
C LEU A 682 14.97 -53.19 -17.65
N PRO A 683 15.96 -53.10 -18.57
CA PRO A 683 17.23 -52.47 -18.25
C PRO A 683 17.03 -51.01 -17.87
N PHE A 684 17.77 -50.53 -16.91
CA PHE A 684 17.72 -49.12 -16.48
C PHE A 684 19.12 -48.58 -16.20
N GLU A 685 19.23 -47.25 -16.39
CA GLU A 685 20.35 -46.43 -15.96
C GLU A 685 19.91 -45.57 -14.80
N GLU A 686 20.68 -45.48 -13.71
CA GLU A 686 20.42 -44.51 -12.67
C GLU A 686 20.95 -43.15 -13.11
N ARG A 687 20.07 -42.17 -13.21
CA ARG A 687 20.38 -40.82 -13.64
C ARG A 687 20.21 -39.84 -12.48
N LYS A 688 21.07 -38.82 -12.50
CA LYS A 688 20.98 -37.66 -11.61
C LYS A 688 20.66 -36.44 -12.46
N GLU A 689 19.78 -35.58 -11.94
CA GLU A 689 19.44 -34.34 -12.56
C GLU A 689 19.37 -33.21 -11.54
N LEU A 690 20.11 -32.13 -11.75
CA LEU A 690 19.99 -30.93 -10.96
C LEU A 690 18.67 -30.24 -11.25
N ARG A 691 17.82 -30.04 -10.24
CA ARG A 691 16.57 -29.30 -10.34
C ARG A 691 16.50 -28.23 -9.27
N GLY A 692 15.92 -27.09 -9.65
CA GLY A 692 15.70 -25.97 -8.75
C GLY A 692 14.26 -25.90 -8.27
N TYR A 693 14.10 -25.40 -7.06
CA TYR A 693 12.81 -24.97 -6.51
C TYR A 693 12.98 -23.62 -5.82
N SER A 694 11.90 -22.83 -5.78
CA SER A 694 11.93 -21.51 -5.17
C SER A 694 11.24 -21.51 -3.81
N TYR A 695 11.77 -20.75 -2.87
CA TYR A 695 11.21 -20.54 -1.53
C TYR A 695 11.40 -19.07 -1.11
N TYR A 696 10.56 -18.60 -0.16
CA TYR A 696 10.67 -17.22 0.34
C TYR A 696 11.83 -17.03 1.31
N THR A 697 12.52 -15.89 1.17
CA THR A 697 13.60 -15.46 2.06
C THR A 697 13.60 -13.93 2.22
N ASN A 698 14.49 -13.42 3.09
CA ASN A 698 14.64 -12.01 3.40
C ASN A 698 15.77 -11.35 2.59
N GLY A 699 15.75 -11.48 1.25
CA GLY A 699 16.83 -11.01 0.38
C GLY A 699 16.60 -9.64 -0.25
N SER A 700 15.37 -9.16 -0.30
CA SER A 700 15.06 -7.90 -0.98
C SER A 700 15.50 -6.70 -0.15
N GLN A 701 16.29 -5.81 -0.75
CA GLN A 701 16.72 -4.55 -0.15
C GLN A 701 16.22 -3.37 -0.97
N THR A 702 15.60 -2.39 -0.30
CA THR A 702 15.12 -1.16 -0.93
C THR A 702 15.60 0.04 -0.13
N LEU A 703 16.53 0.80 -0.71
CA LEU A 703 17.14 1.98 -0.11
C LEU A 703 16.58 3.22 -0.79
N LYS A 704 15.86 4.05 -0.06
CA LYS A 704 15.21 5.26 -0.58
C LYS A 704 15.81 6.50 0.08
N ARG A 705 15.96 7.56 -0.70
CA ARG A 705 16.25 8.90 -0.20
C ARG A 705 15.62 9.93 -1.11
N GLY A 706 15.28 11.07 -0.55
CA GLY A 706 14.68 12.11 -1.38
C GLY A 706 14.42 13.41 -0.66
N VAL A 707 13.93 14.34 -1.45
CA VAL A 707 13.47 15.66 -1.04
C VAL A 707 12.05 15.82 -1.56
N GLU A 708 11.13 16.12 -0.68
CA GLU A 708 9.75 16.50 -1.01
C GLU A 708 9.55 17.98 -0.71
N TYR A 709 8.81 18.68 -1.54
CA TYR A 709 8.49 20.09 -1.30
C TYR A 709 7.09 20.45 -1.77
N THR A 710 6.46 21.35 -1.02
CA THR A 710 5.16 21.92 -1.36
C THR A 710 5.17 23.40 -1.01
N PHE A 711 4.85 24.24 -1.99
CA PHE A 711 4.63 25.67 -1.80
C PHE A 711 3.21 26.02 -2.21
N ALA A 712 2.46 26.66 -1.33
CA ALA A 712 1.11 27.13 -1.61
C ALA A 712 0.96 28.60 -1.23
N THR A 713 0.48 29.39 -2.17
CA THR A 713 0.16 30.80 -1.89
C THR A 713 -1.17 30.91 -1.13
N ARG A 714 -1.37 32.00 -0.40
CA ARG A 714 -2.73 32.45 -0.09
C ARG A 714 -3.47 32.76 -1.39
N ARG A 715 -4.78 32.78 -1.37
CA ARG A 715 -5.58 33.22 -2.53
C ARG A 715 -5.22 34.67 -2.92
N ILE A 716 -4.94 34.84 -4.20
CA ILE A 716 -4.70 36.15 -4.80
C ILE A 716 -6.07 36.74 -5.11
N GLU A 717 -6.58 37.60 -4.22
CA GLU A 717 -7.98 38.07 -4.23
C GLU A 717 -8.40 38.70 -5.56
N LYS A 718 -7.51 39.50 -6.20
CA LYS A 718 -7.79 40.15 -7.48
C LYS A 718 -8.00 39.16 -8.63
N LEU A 719 -7.35 38.01 -8.60
CA LEU A 719 -7.42 36.95 -9.61
C LEU A 719 -8.32 35.81 -9.22
N PHE A 720 -8.80 35.79 -7.97
CA PHE A 720 -9.50 34.64 -7.39
C PHE A 720 -8.74 33.32 -7.51
N THR A 721 -7.41 33.39 -7.59
CA THR A 721 -6.52 32.26 -7.95
C THR A 721 -5.57 31.93 -6.81
N ARG A 722 -5.30 30.64 -6.62
CA ARG A 722 -4.25 30.10 -5.78
C ARG A 722 -3.21 29.39 -6.64
N LEU A 723 -1.94 29.59 -6.34
CA LEU A 723 -0.84 28.80 -6.92
C LEU A 723 -0.38 27.77 -5.91
N THR A 724 -0.33 26.51 -6.33
CA THR A 724 0.32 25.42 -5.59
C THR A 724 1.44 24.83 -6.46
N ILE A 725 2.61 24.69 -5.88
CA ILE A 725 3.77 24.03 -6.48
C ILE A 725 4.11 22.86 -5.57
N ASN A 726 4.04 21.62 -6.06
CA ASN A 726 4.49 20.47 -5.33
C ASN A 726 5.43 19.62 -6.18
N GLY A 727 6.36 18.95 -5.55
CA GLY A 727 7.28 18.12 -6.30
C GLY A 727 8.16 17.28 -5.39
N ALA A 728 8.94 16.41 -6.01
CA ALA A 728 9.91 15.60 -5.30
C ALA A 728 11.07 15.17 -6.19
N TRP A 729 12.21 15.00 -5.54
CA TRP A 729 13.33 14.23 -6.05
C TRP A 729 13.44 12.94 -5.25
N PHE A 730 13.36 11.79 -5.94
CA PHE A 730 13.51 10.47 -5.34
C PHE A 730 14.65 9.71 -5.98
N ARG A 731 15.44 9.05 -5.15
CA ARG A 731 16.42 8.04 -5.58
C ARG A 731 16.19 6.76 -4.81
N THR A 732 15.90 5.68 -5.53
CA THR A 732 15.69 4.34 -4.98
C THR A 732 16.76 3.40 -5.53
N VAL A 733 17.42 2.68 -4.63
CA VAL A 733 18.36 1.61 -4.99
C VAL A 733 17.75 0.30 -4.53
N TYR A 734 17.54 -0.57 -5.50
CA TYR A 734 17.06 -1.94 -5.30
C TYR A 734 18.25 -2.88 -5.34
N ARG A 735 18.34 -3.79 -4.37
CA ARG A 735 19.41 -4.78 -4.24
C ARG A 735 18.84 -6.11 -3.77
N ASN A 736 19.63 -7.15 -3.97
CA ASN A 736 19.41 -8.47 -3.41
C ASN A 736 20.63 -8.86 -2.56
N SER A 737 20.39 -9.29 -1.31
CA SER A 737 21.46 -9.73 -0.40
C SER A 737 21.66 -11.24 -0.39
N VAL A 738 20.79 -12.01 -1.08
CA VAL A 738 20.94 -13.46 -1.17
C VAL A 738 21.77 -13.85 -2.39
N VAL A 739 22.44 -14.96 -2.28
CA VAL A 739 23.20 -15.57 -3.38
C VAL A 739 22.26 -15.86 -4.54
N GLU A 740 22.61 -15.39 -5.72
CA GLU A 740 21.88 -15.66 -6.94
C GLU A 740 22.42 -16.92 -7.60
N THR A 741 21.53 -17.74 -8.12
CA THR A 741 21.88 -18.98 -8.80
C THR A 741 21.57 -18.88 -10.29
N TYR A 742 22.45 -19.45 -11.10
CA TYR A 742 22.23 -19.53 -12.54
C TYR A 742 22.60 -20.93 -13.06
N ARG A 743 21.62 -21.57 -13.71
CA ARG A 743 21.80 -22.83 -14.43
C ARG A 743 21.72 -22.56 -15.93
N PRO A 744 22.74 -22.83 -16.71
CA PRO A 744 22.73 -22.64 -18.16
C PRO A 744 21.67 -23.53 -18.83
N SER A 745 20.98 -22.98 -19.84
CA SER A 745 20.10 -23.78 -20.71
C SER A 745 20.83 -24.48 -21.86
N ALA A 746 22.14 -24.26 -21.98
CA ALA A 746 22.95 -24.84 -23.06
C ALA A 746 22.96 -26.38 -23.01
N VAL A 747 22.98 -26.98 -24.18
CA VAL A 747 23.00 -28.43 -24.38
C VAL A 747 24.26 -28.81 -25.14
N ILE A 748 25.05 -29.72 -24.60
CA ILE A 748 26.26 -30.24 -25.22
C ILE A 748 26.09 -31.75 -25.41
N GLY A 749 26.26 -32.28 -26.64
CA GLY A 749 26.13 -33.70 -26.92
C GLY A 749 24.77 -34.29 -26.48
N SER A 750 23.67 -33.56 -26.73
CA SER A 750 22.27 -33.93 -26.34
C SER A 750 21.96 -33.90 -24.84
N LYS A 751 22.91 -33.49 -23.99
CA LYS A 751 22.67 -33.34 -22.54
C LYS A 751 22.74 -31.88 -22.14
N GLN A 752 21.75 -31.42 -21.38
CA GLN A 752 21.79 -30.11 -20.75
C GLN A 752 22.92 -30.06 -19.73
N ILE A 753 23.58 -28.90 -19.59
CA ILE A 753 24.62 -28.68 -18.60
C ILE A 753 24.05 -28.89 -17.19
N GLN A 754 24.74 -29.71 -16.42
CA GLN A 754 24.40 -30.12 -15.06
C GLN A 754 25.31 -29.44 -14.01
N TYR A 755 25.51 -28.12 -14.20
CA TYR A 755 26.21 -27.26 -13.26
C TYR A 755 25.34 -26.06 -12.93
N VAL A 756 25.45 -25.57 -11.70
CA VAL A 756 24.76 -24.35 -11.25
C VAL A 756 25.80 -23.40 -10.70
N GLY A 757 25.91 -22.21 -11.28
CA GLY A 757 26.74 -21.12 -10.75
C GLY A 757 26.06 -20.39 -9.60
N TYR A 758 26.83 -20.04 -8.59
CA TYR A 758 26.42 -19.26 -7.41
C TYR A 758 27.17 -17.93 -7.45
N TYR A 759 26.43 -16.83 -7.41
CA TYR A 759 26.96 -15.46 -7.51
C TYR A 759 26.61 -14.71 -6.24
N GLU A 760 27.49 -13.79 -5.83
CA GLU A 760 27.32 -13.07 -4.57
C GLU A 760 25.94 -12.38 -4.46
N HIS A 761 25.50 -11.74 -5.53
CA HIS A 761 24.19 -11.07 -5.64
C HIS A 761 23.87 -10.67 -7.09
N ASP A 762 22.69 -10.16 -7.35
CA ASP A 762 22.23 -9.68 -8.67
C ASP A 762 22.61 -8.22 -9.00
N GLY A 763 23.39 -7.54 -8.14
CA GLY A 763 23.76 -6.13 -8.28
C GLY A 763 22.60 -5.16 -8.09
N GLY A 764 21.42 -5.50 -8.58
CA GLY A 764 20.23 -4.69 -8.53
C GLY A 764 20.26 -3.48 -9.47
N ASN A 765 19.42 -2.49 -9.20
CA ASN A 765 19.34 -1.28 -10.02
C ASN A 765 19.07 -0.03 -9.19
N MET A 766 19.47 1.13 -9.72
CA MET A 766 19.18 2.44 -9.19
C MET A 766 18.19 3.14 -10.10
N ASN A 767 17.16 3.74 -9.49
CA ASN A 767 16.21 4.59 -10.18
C ASN A 767 16.18 5.97 -9.53
N GLU A 768 16.13 7.02 -10.34
CA GLU A 768 15.96 8.39 -9.88
C GLU A 768 14.84 9.07 -10.66
N MET A 769 14.15 10.00 -10.02
CA MET A 769 13.23 10.90 -10.71
C MET A 769 13.18 12.27 -10.02
N LEU A 770 12.97 13.29 -10.81
CA LEU A 770 12.64 14.65 -10.35
C LEU A 770 11.41 15.12 -11.09
N ASN A 771 10.37 15.50 -10.37
CA ASN A 771 9.18 16.10 -10.94
C ASN A 771 8.70 17.31 -10.13
N THR A 772 7.96 18.19 -10.79
CA THR A 772 7.32 19.37 -10.20
C THR A 772 5.98 19.60 -10.88
N ASN A 773 4.94 19.79 -10.08
CA ASN A 773 3.61 20.15 -10.55
C ASN A 773 3.31 21.62 -10.18
N PHE A 774 2.87 22.40 -11.14
CA PHE A 774 2.42 23.79 -10.96
C PHE A 774 0.92 23.84 -11.19
N THR A 775 0.14 24.08 -10.14
CA THR A 775 -1.32 24.08 -10.20
C THR A 775 -1.85 25.48 -9.90
N LEU A 776 -2.65 26.00 -10.82
CA LEU A 776 -3.39 27.25 -10.67
C LEU A 776 -4.87 26.93 -10.53
N ASP A 777 -5.42 27.20 -9.35
CA ASP A 777 -6.84 26.99 -9.06
C ASP A 777 -7.54 28.32 -8.92
N THR A 778 -8.56 28.52 -9.74
CA THR A 778 -9.33 29.75 -9.81
C THR A 778 -10.81 29.46 -9.56
N ASP A 779 -11.43 30.14 -8.62
CA ASP A 779 -12.87 30.09 -8.36
C ASP A 779 -13.45 31.49 -8.42
N VAL A 780 -14.25 31.76 -9.46
CA VAL A 780 -14.89 33.05 -9.73
C VAL A 780 -16.32 33.04 -9.20
N PRO A 781 -16.60 33.57 -7.98
CA PRO A 781 -17.89 33.42 -7.31
C PRO A 781 -19.05 34.03 -8.10
N LYS A 782 -18.83 35.19 -8.72
CA LYS A 782 -19.84 35.90 -9.53
C LYS A 782 -20.34 35.07 -10.71
N LEU A 783 -19.45 34.26 -11.32
CA LEU A 783 -19.77 33.41 -12.45
C LEU A 783 -20.17 32.01 -12.00
N LYS A 784 -20.05 31.68 -10.72
CA LYS A 784 -20.20 30.31 -10.19
C LYS A 784 -19.38 29.32 -11.03
N LEU A 785 -18.15 29.70 -11.38
CA LEU A 785 -17.25 28.98 -12.29
C LEU A 785 -15.89 28.76 -11.60
N GLY A 786 -15.51 27.51 -11.47
CA GLY A 786 -14.17 27.09 -11.04
C GLY A 786 -13.39 26.51 -12.21
N PHE A 787 -12.09 26.77 -12.29
CA PHE A 787 -11.21 26.09 -13.22
C PHE A 787 -9.80 25.90 -12.63
N SER A 788 -9.14 24.87 -13.08
CA SER A 788 -7.78 24.55 -12.68
C SER A 788 -6.93 24.22 -13.89
N ILE A 789 -5.71 24.71 -13.87
CA ILE A 789 -4.66 24.37 -14.84
C ILE A 789 -3.50 23.78 -14.07
N SER A 790 -3.08 22.58 -14.43
CA SER A 790 -1.94 21.90 -13.82
C SER A 790 -0.89 21.57 -14.87
N ALA A 791 0.28 22.19 -14.78
CA ALA A 791 1.45 21.83 -15.57
C ALA A 791 2.33 20.85 -14.78
N GLN A 792 2.46 19.63 -15.28
CA GLN A 792 3.21 18.55 -14.66
C GLN A 792 4.53 18.34 -15.39
N CYS A 793 5.61 18.77 -14.77
CA CYS A 793 6.96 18.73 -15.33
C CYS A 793 7.71 17.52 -14.77
N LEU A 794 8.03 16.55 -15.61
CA LEU A 794 9.03 15.53 -15.32
C LEU A 794 10.38 16.03 -15.85
N TRP A 795 11.27 16.42 -14.95
CA TRP A 795 12.58 16.91 -15.33
C TRP A 795 13.47 15.81 -15.90
N TYR A 796 13.43 14.66 -15.28
CA TYR A 796 14.04 13.43 -15.78
C TYR A 796 13.60 12.21 -14.97
N THR A 797 13.73 11.02 -15.57
CA THR A 797 13.92 9.77 -14.86
C THR A 797 15.24 9.15 -15.28
N LEU A 798 15.87 8.42 -14.38
CA LEU A 798 17.13 7.74 -14.63
C LEU A 798 17.05 6.33 -14.06
N LYS A 799 17.50 5.35 -14.86
CA LYS A 799 17.67 3.96 -14.44
C LYS A 799 19.10 3.52 -14.75
N GLN A 800 19.72 2.75 -13.86
CA GLN A 800 21.04 2.19 -14.04
C GLN A 800 21.15 0.86 -13.31
N SER A 801 21.61 -0.19 -14.00
CA SER A 801 21.99 -1.46 -13.37
C SER A 801 23.27 -1.28 -12.56
N LYS A 802 23.38 -1.99 -11.45
CA LYS A 802 24.58 -2.01 -10.62
C LYS A 802 25.54 -3.07 -11.15
N GLU A 803 26.84 -2.79 -11.07
CA GLU A 803 27.87 -3.71 -11.48
C GLU A 803 27.84 -4.99 -10.65
N VAL A 804 28.03 -6.12 -11.33
CA VAL A 804 28.12 -7.46 -10.77
C VAL A 804 29.26 -8.20 -11.45
N SER A 805 29.79 -9.21 -10.79
CA SER A 805 30.73 -10.14 -11.41
C SER A 805 30.03 -10.99 -12.48
N ASN A 806 30.65 -11.13 -13.63
CA ASN A 806 30.25 -12.11 -14.65
C ASN A 806 30.59 -13.55 -14.21
N TYR A 807 31.53 -13.71 -13.30
CA TYR A 807 32.01 -14.99 -12.81
C TYR A 807 31.28 -15.41 -11.53
N PRO A 808 30.93 -16.69 -11.37
CA PRO A 808 30.39 -17.18 -10.09
C PRO A 808 31.48 -17.16 -9.00
N THR A 809 31.09 -17.15 -7.74
CA THR A 809 31.99 -17.35 -6.59
C THR A 809 32.24 -18.84 -6.34
N SER A 810 31.23 -19.64 -6.66
CA SER A 810 31.27 -21.11 -6.55
C SER A 810 30.27 -21.73 -7.53
N TYR A 811 30.36 -23.04 -7.71
CA TYR A 811 29.39 -23.78 -8.50
C TYR A 811 29.08 -25.14 -7.86
N MET A 812 27.89 -25.63 -8.14
CA MET A 812 27.43 -26.96 -7.75
C MET A 812 27.54 -27.90 -8.98
N ASP A 813 28.09 -29.06 -8.76
CA ASP A 813 28.14 -30.09 -9.77
C ASP A 813 26.90 -31.00 -9.76
N ASN A 814 26.87 -32.01 -10.66
CA ASN A 814 25.77 -32.97 -10.77
C ASN A 814 25.58 -33.86 -9.52
N ASP A 815 26.58 -34.00 -8.69
CA ASP A 815 26.50 -34.75 -7.43
C ASP A 815 26.02 -33.89 -6.24
N GLY A 816 25.81 -32.58 -6.47
CA GLY A 816 25.41 -31.64 -5.44
C GLY A 816 26.58 -31.13 -4.61
N VAL A 817 27.82 -31.39 -5.05
CA VAL A 817 29.04 -30.93 -4.37
C VAL A 817 29.32 -29.49 -4.79
N MET A 818 29.61 -28.64 -3.79
CA MET A 818 30.00 -27.24 -4.00
C MET A 818 31.51 -27.14 -4.25
N HIS A 819 31.89 -26.45 -5.30
CA HIS A 819 33.24 -26.13 -5.68
C HIS A 819 33.47 -24.64 -5.71
N GLU A 820 34.62 -24.16 -5.23
CA GLU A 820 35.01 -22.76 -5.39
C GLU A 820 35.42 -22.50 -6.85
N TRP A 821 35.01 -21.36 -7.41
CA TRP A 821 35.45 -20.93 -8.73
C TRP A 821 36.92 -20.54 -8.70
N LYS A 822 37.72 -21.09 -9.61
CA LYS A 822 39.17 -20.84 -9.70
C LYS A 822 39.57 -20.29 -11.06
N ALA A 823 40.70 -19.60 -11.10
CA ALA A 823 41.28 -19.15 -12.35
C ALA A 823 41.62 -20.37 -13.23
N GLY A 824 41.14 -20.34 -14.46
CA GLY A 824 41.26 -21.47 -15.40
C GLY A 824 39.95 -22.23 -15.64
N ASP A 825 38.97 -22.16 -14.71
CA ASP A 825 37.65 -22.79 -14.85
C ASP A 825 36.89 -22.23 -16.08
N GLU A 826 37.17 -20.98 -16.46
CA GLU A 826 36.65 -20.36 -17.68
C GLU A 826 37.03 -21.08 -18.97
N ASN A 827 38.07 -21.88 -18.97
CA ASN A 827 38.53 -22.66 -20.12
C ASN A 827 37.92 -24.07 -20.18
N ASP A 828 37.24 -24.51 -19.12
CA ASP A 828 36.52 -25.78 -19.10
C ASP A 828 35.35 -25.78 -20.10
N ALA A 829 35.14 -26.93 -20.75
CA ALA A 829 34.14 -27.08 -21.81
C ALA A 829 32.70 -26.85 -21.34
N TYR A 830 32.42 -27.07 -20.05
CA TYR A 830 31.10 -26.93 -19.44
C TYR A 830 31.00 -25.72 -18.53
N LEU A 831 31.99 -25.46 -17.66
CA LEU A 831 31.96 -24.38 -16.67
C LEU A 831 31.96 -23.00 -17.32
N ARG A 832 32.55 -22.82 -18.51
CA ARG A 832 32.49 -21.56 -19.25
C ARG A 832 31.08 -21.01 -19.48
N TYR A 833 30.07 -21.90 -19.51
CA TYR A 833 28.66 -21.48 -19.66
C TYR A 833 28.05 -20.92 -18.38
N LEU A 834 28.75 -21.01 -17.26
CA LEU A 834 28.40 -20.34 -16.03
C LEU A 834 28.80 -18.86 -16.04
N ILE A 835 29.62 -18.43 -16.98
CA ILE A 835 30.02 -17.01 -17.08
C ILE A 835 28.83 -16.23 -17.67
N ARG A 836 28.42 -15.19 -16.97
CA ARG A 836 27.35 -14.29 -17.41
C ARG A 836 27.91 -13.27 -18.40
N ASP A 837 27.17 -12.94 -19.42
CA ASP A 837 27.57 -11.95 -20.42
C ASP A 837 26.90 -10.60 -20.14
N TYR A 838 27.37 -9.92 -19.11
CA TYR A 838 27.00 -8.54 -18.86
C TYR A 838 28.07 -7.62 -19.44
N ASN A 839 27.81 -7.06 -20.61
CA ASN A 839 28.70 -6.11 -21.26
C ASN A 839 28.48 -4.67 -20.72
N ASP A 840 29.36 -3.74 -21.09
CA ASP A 840 29.32 -2.34 -20.64
C ASP A 840 27.99 -1.65 -20.94
N SER A 841 27.30 -2.04 -22.01
CA SER A 841 26.00 -1.45 -22.37
C SER A 841 24.90 -1.75 -21.35
N TYR A 842 24.99 -2.86 -20.61
CA TYR A 842 24.06 -3.23 -19.53
C TYR A 842 24.12 -2.24 -18.35
N TYR A 843 25.26 -1.62 -18.12
CA TYR A 843 25.51 -0.69 -17.01
C TYR A 843 25.34 0.78 -17.37
N LEU A 844 25.04 1.08 -18.64
CA LEU A 844 24.82 2.45 -19.07
C LEU A 844 23.63 3.06 -18.36
N LYS A 845 23.71 4.38 -18.14
CA LYS A 845 22.61 5.15 -17.57
C LYS A 845 21.53 5.34 -18.63
N TYR A 846 20.36 4.83 -18.35
CA TYR A 846 19.15 5.08 -19.12
C TYR A 846 18.45 6.33 -18.57
N ARG A 847 18.49 7.43 -19.30
CA ARG A 847 17.88 8.71 -18.91
C ARG A 847 16.76 9.09 -19.85
N VAL A 848 15.55 9.27 -19.29
CA VAL A 848 14.43 9.90 -19.97
C VAL A 848 14.53 11.41 -19.75
N PRO A 849 14.57 12.24 -20.81
CA PRO A 849 14.69 13.67 -20.69
C PRO A 849 13.39 14.34 -20.22
N PHE A 850 13.42 15.66 -20.13
CA PHE A 850 12.28 16.51 -19.77
C PHE A 850 11.03 16.16 -20.56
N ALA A 851 9.91 16.13 -19.84
CA ALA A 851 8.56 16.02 -20.40
C ALA A 851 7.59 16.87 -19.57
N MET A 852 6.60 17.46 -20.21
CA MET A 852 5.60 18.29 -19.56
C MET A 852 4.22 17.98 -20.12
N ASN A 853 3.24 17.81 -19.23
CA ASN A 853 1.83 17.69 -19.59
C ASN A 853 1.05 18.83 -18.93
N VAL A 854 0.09 19.40 -19.62
CA VAL A 854 -0.83 20.40 -19.07
C VAL A 854 -2.23 19.81 -19.00
N ASN A 855 -2.78 19.75 -17.80
CA ASN A 855 -4.15 19.32 -17.53
C ASN A 855 -5.05 20.53 -17.31
N PHE A 856 -6.28 20.45 -17.77
CA PHE A 856 -7.29 21.48 -17.63
C PHE A 856 -8.58 20.90 -17.05
N LYS A 857 -9.18 21.62 -16.09
CA LYS A 857 -10.48 21.27 -15.49
C LYS A 857 -11.34 22.52 -15.36
N VAL A 858 -12.64 22.38 -15.62
CA VAL A 858 -13.62 23.43 -15.43
C VAL A 858 -14.85 22.87 -14.74
N THR A 859 -15.39 23.59 -13.75
CA THR A 859 -16.61 23.22 -13.01
C THR A 859 -17.57 24.38 -13.00
N LYS A 860 -18.79 24.14 -13.43
CA LYS A 860 -19.90 25.11 -13.35
C LYS A 860 -20.87 24.70 -12.24
N LYS A 861 -21.10 25.62 -11.29
CA LYS A 861 -22.04 25.46 -10.21
C LYS A 861 -23.39 26.05 -10.61
N LEU A 862 -24.45 25.26 -10.53
CA LEU A 862 -25.80 25.61 -10.93
C LEU A 862 -26.78 25.44 -9.76
N PHE A 863 -27.94 26.10 -9.80
CA PHE A 863 -29.02 25.99 -8.82
C PHE A 863 -28.54 26.11 -7.37
N ASP A 864 -27.80 27.17 -7.08
CA ASP A 864 -27.21 27.43 -5.74
C ASP A 864 -26.35 26.27 -5.22
N GLU A 865 -25.48 25.78 -6.12
CA GLU A 865 -24.53 24.69 -5.89
C GLU A 865 -25.19 23.30 -5.69
N LYS A 866 -26.49 23.16 -5.95
CA LYS A 866 -27.17 21.87 -5.94
C LYS A 866 -26.78 20.96 -7.09
N LEU A 867 -26.34 21.54 -8.20
CA LEU A 867 -25.83 20.81 -9.38
C LEU A 867 -24.46 21.38 -9.77
N ASN A 868 -23.44 20.55 -9.75
CA ASN A 868 -22.12 20.86 -10.29
C ASN A 868 -21.88 20.05 -11.55
N VAL A 869 -21.57 20.69 -12.64
CA VAL A 869 -21.16 20.06 -13.91
C VAL A 869 -19.69 20.38 -14.16
N ALA A 870 -18.90 19.35 -14.33
CA ALA A 870 -17.46 19.47 -14.48
C ALA A 870 -16.95 18.74 -15.73
N LEU A 871 -16.02 19.36 -16.43
CA LEU A 871 -15.31 18.80 -17.58
C LEU A 871 -13.81 18.82 -17.27
N PHE A 872 -13.12 17.75 -17.60
CA PHE A 872 -11.66 17.70 -17.50
C PHE A 872 -11.02 17.17 -18.79
N CYS A 873 -9.82 17.63 -19.03
CA CYS A 873 -8.95 17.12 -20.09
C CYS A 873 -7.52 17.05 -19.54
N ASN A 874 -7.04 15.84 -19.32
CA ASN A 874 -5.65 15.57 -18.97
C ASN A 874 -4.83 15.53 -20.26
N LYS A 875 -3.58 16.03 -20.18
CA LYS A 875 -2.67 16.11 -21.33
C LYS A 875 -3.25 16.93 -22.51
N LEU A 876 -3.98 18.00 -22.19
CA LEU A 876 -4.50 18.94 -23.20
C LEU A 876 -3.37 19.54 -24.06
N LEU A 877 -2.25 19.84 -23.42
CA LEU A 877 -0.98 20.17 -24.09
C LEU A 877 0.06 19.16 -23.59
N ASP A 878 0.88 18.67 -24.49
CA ASP A 878 1.92 17.70 -24.24
C ASP A 878 3.24 18.13 -24.88
N TYR A 879 4.31 18.02 -24.12
CA TYR A 879 5.67 18.15 -24.61
C TYR A 879 6.47 16.94 -24.17
N THR A 880 6.53 15.93 -25.03
CA THR A 880 7.23 14.65 -24.79
C THR A 880 8.15 14.37 -25.98
N PRO A 881 9.29 15.05 -26.08
CA PRO A 881 10.18 14.90 -27.22
C PRO A 881 10.72 13.48 -27.33
N GLU A 882 10.99 13.07 -28.56
CA GLU A 882 11.76 11.85 -28.84
C GLU A 882 13.16 11.99 -28.24
N TYR A 883 13.79 10.88 -27.90
CA TYR A 883 15.16 10.87 -27.38
C TYR A 883 15.88 9.59 -27.79
N GLU A 884 17.21 9.66 -27.82
CA GLU A 884 18.04 8.50 -28.07
C GLU A 884 18.43 7.80 -26.79
N ASN A 885 18.43 6.47 -26.83
CA ASN A 885 18.92 5.62 -25.78
C ASN A 885 19.69 4.44 -26.40
N ASN A 886 20.98 4.35 -26.10
CA ASN A 886 21.87 3.29 -26.60
C ASN A 886 21.77 3.10 -28.13
N GLY A 887 21.73 4.21 -28.89
CA GLY A 887 21.64 4.19 -30.35
C GLY A 887 20.23 3.89 -30.89
N VAL A 888 19.22 3.76 -30.03
CA VAL A 888 17.83 3.58 -30.43
C VAL A 888 17.02 4.83 -30.14
N THR A 889 16.33 5.35 -31.16
CA THR A 889 15.39 6.46 -31.00
C THR A 889 14.11 5.98 -30.34
N ILE A 890 13.82 6.51 -29.15
CA ILE A 890 12.59 6.24 -28.42
C ILE A 890 11.57 7.32 -28.73
N ARG A 891 10.49 6.92 -29.38
CA ARG A 891 9.32 7.76 -29.65
C ARG A 891 8.30 7.61 -28.55
N ARG A 892 7.79 8.73 -28.05
CA ARG A 892 6.74 8.77 -27.05
C ARG A 892 5.47 9.36 -27.66
N HIS A 893 4.39 8.65 -27.51
CA HIS A 893 3.08 9.14 -27.96
C HIS A 893 2.17 9.31 -26.75
N VAL A 894 1.55 10.47 -26.63
CA VAL A 894 0.63 10.82 -25.54
C VAL A 894 -0.69 11.26 -26.15
N THR A 895 -1.77 10.65 -25.66
CA THR A 895 -3.13 11.01 -26.09
C THR A 895 -3.82 11.81 -24.99
N PRO A 896 -4.59 12.86 -25.32
CA PRO A 896 -5.45 13.53 -24.35
C PRO A 896 -6.47 12.54 -23.75
N TYR A 897 -6.74 12.70 -22.45
CA TYR A 897 -7.75 11.93 -21.73
C TYR A 897 -8.78 12.88 -21.14
N PHE A 898 -10.05 12.70 -21.45
CA PHE A 898 -11.10 13.63 -21.05
C PHE A 898 -12.32 12.93 -20.50
N GLY A 899 -13.13 13.67 -19.74
CA GLY A 899 -14.38 13.18 -19.19
C GLY A 899 -15.28 14.29 -18.69
N LEU A 900 -16.52 13.90 -18.40
CA LEU A 900 -17.58 14.74 -17.87
C LEU A 900 -18.08 14.15 -16.56
N GLU A 901 -18.37 15.04 -15.60
CA GLU A 901 -18.91 14.67 -14.29
C GLU A 901 -20.07 15.58 -13.91
N MET A 902 -21.07 15.00 -13.28
CA MET A 902 -22.22 15.71 -12.70
C MET A 902 -22.39 15.30 -11.25
N ASN A 903 -22.38 16.25 -10.35
CA ASN A 903 -22.65 16.07 -8.93
C ASN A 903 -23.94 16.78 -8.56
N VAL A 904 -24.88 16.06 -7.93
CA VAL A 904 -26.18 16.55 -7.48
C VAL A 904 -26.27 16.43 -5.98
N LYS A 905 -26.70 17.51 -5.31
CA LYS A 905 -26.93 17.57 -3.88
C LYS A 905 -28.32 18.17 -3.60
N ILE A 906 -29.24 17.38 -3.01
CA ILE A 906 -30.64 17.76 -2.74
C ILE A 906 -31.01 17.51 -1.30
#